data_fc16e22b3d99d15d4ef72d2d43ec98b7
#
_entry.id   fc16e22b3d99d15d4ef72d2d43ec98b7
#
_cell.length_a   1.000
_cell.length_b   1.000
_cell.length_c   1.000
_cell.angle_alpha   90.00
_cell.angle_beta   90.00
_cell.angle_gamma   90.00
#
_symmetry.space_group_name_H-M   'P 1'
#
loop_
_entity.id
_entity.type
_entity.pdbx_description
1 polymer ?
#
loop_
_entity_poly.entity_id
_entity_poly.type
_entity_poly.pdbx_seq_one_letter_code
_entity_poly.pdbx_strand_id
1 'polypeptide(L)'
;MIMDNSGHYLQYNISDNLVLFIKPIKVFLCALATIWLLVSNEVYSEEYFNINALESLSGLPEDIDLSIFIQDDQQPPGRYWVDIYLNREKIDTGNVDFVIVNNKLSPKIRLKQFKEMGVDIDLFPSLSALPPETEITDIGQYISAASSSFDFNKQRLDISIPQAVLLNKARDYVPSHLWQQGLTSLQVNYSYSGSINWLDGQPGSTRNNFLNLRSGANWDAWRLRNYSTYSSQNNKWQSLSTYLQRDIHSLKSQLIFGDSYTPSPIFDGFQFRGMQLVSDDNMLPDSLRGFAPTIRGIAQSHAQVTIKQNGYIIYETYVSPGPFIINDLYPTTSSGNLEVIVKEADGKEHRSVQPFSAVPVMLRENSLRHSLTFGKYHSPTHRGKEPYFMQGTVTYGVSNNITVYGGTILSKKYHSIALGTGYSLSDWGSFSFDVTHARSELNPNIYSSGQSYRFQYAKDLTQTGTNFTLAGYRYSTHDFYDFKEANEFNITSNNSYTPNKRSKLQLYINQSLGDLGGIYLSAFQQNYWSQKGHERNISAGYSTSHNSINYTLNYTYSKLPSTNHNDQILSLNIQIPLERWLKNSWASYSLTNSRKRETSHQISLNGTALEDNNLTYSLQQNYTNHNGSTGGNISTEYKGAYGQLNAGYNYDKQSRQLNYGLNGGIVAHPYGITFSQSLGDTLVLVRANGAKGVKVQNYTGIATDWKGYAIVPYASSYRKNRISLDTYSMGDNVDIDISTQTIVPTQGALTLANFQTRIGYRVLLMLSHKGKEIPFGATATLVQKNESDEPNSTIVSNDGQAYLSGIPKSGQIWVKWGHKDAQECRVDYQLPEKTPESGLYMLNAACE
;
A
#
# COMPACT_ATOMS: atom_id res chain seq x y z
N MET A 1 25.63 -1.83 45.53
CA MET A 1 26.30 -1.34 46.78
C MET A 1 25.32 -1.56 47.91
N ILE A 2 25.40 -2.69 48.60
CA ILE A 2 24.66 -2.96 49.84
C ILE A 2 25.75 -3.15 50.90
N MET A 3 25.83 -2.25 51.84
CA MET A 3 26.72 -2.37 52.97
C MET A 3 26.05 -3.25 54.04
N ASP A 4 26.74 -4.28 54.47
CA ASP A 4 26.43 -5.01 55.67
C ASP A 4 27.36 -4.55 56.79
N ASN A 5 26.80 -4.50 58.00
CA ASN A 5 27.33 -3.78 59.17
C ASN A 5 28.40 -4.56 59.97
N SER A 6 29.33 -5.22 59.31
CA SER A 6 30.47 -5.83 60.01
C SER A 6 31.72 -5.80 59.12
N GLY A 7 32.57 -4.83 59.39
CA GLY A 7 33.80 -4.55 58.70
C GLY A 7 34.87 -5.62 58.74
N HIS A 8 34.81 -6.59 57.87
CA HIS A 8 35.91 -7.51 57.56
C HIS A 8 36.11 -7.64 56.08
N TYR A 9 37.29 -7.20 55.60
CA TYR A 9 37.81 -7.44 54.28
C TYR A 9 38.16 -8.92 54.09
N LEU A 10 37.45 -9.65 53.21
CA LEU A 10 37.90 -10.97 52.72
C LEU A 10 38.70 -10.76 51.45
N GLN A 11 40.01 -10.92 51.54
CA GLN A 11 40.91 -11.05 50.37
C GLN A 11 40.66 -12.45 49.76
N TYR A 12 40.06 -12.50 48.55
CA TYR A 12 40.01 -13.72 47.75
C TYR A 12 41.28 -13.82 46.88
N ASN A 13 42.06 -14.87 47.17
CA ASN A 13 43.25 -15.27 46.42
C ASN A 13 42.81 -15.90 45.05
N ILE A 14 43.16 -15.25 43.92
CA ILE A 14 42.76 -15.62 42.55
C ILE A 14 43.74 -16.65 41.93
N SER A 15 44.59 -17.35 42.68
CA SER A 15 45.62 -18.19 42.06
C SER A 15 45.31 -19.67 41.89
N ASP A 16 44.28 -20.23 42.55
CA ASP A 16 44.11 -21.69 42.53
C ASP A 16 42.95 -22.25 41.67
N ASN A 17 42.10 -21.39 41.11
CA ASN A 17 41.00 -21.86 40.30
C ASN A 17 41.27 -21.84 38.77
N LEU A 18 42.42 -21.33 38.34
CA LEU A 18 42.71 -21.25 36.90
C LEU A 18 43.25 -22.57 36.29
N VAL A 19 43.75 -23.48 37.12
CA VAL A 19 44.35 -24.74 36.66
C VAL A 19 43.31 -25.85 36.43
N LEU A 20 42.13 -25.75 37.06
CA LEU A 20 41.04 -26.75 36.89
C LEU A 20 40.17 -26.52 35.64
N PHE A 21 40.20 -25.34 35.01
CA PHE A 21 39.41 -25.05 33.79
C PHE A 21 40.21 -25.27 32.48
N ILE A 22 41.52 -25.35 32.54
CA ILE A 22 42.35 -25.53 31.31
C ILE A 22 42.45 -26.97 30.85
N LYS A 23 42.29 -27.97 31.69
CA LYS A 23 42.31 -29.39 31.31
C LYS A 23 41.13 -29.84 30.46
N PRO A 24 39.87 -29.50 30.77
CA PRO A 24 38.73 -29.89 29.92
C PRO A 24 38.71 -29.13 28.56
N ILE A 25 39.24 -27.91 28.50
CA ILE A 25 39.26 -27.14 27.25
C ILE A 25 40.26 -27.71 26.24
N LYS A 26 41.42 -28.22 26.70
CA LYS A 26 42.39 -28.90 25.79
C LYS A 26 41.88 -30.23 25.24
N VAL A 27 41.14 -31.00 26.03
CA VAL A 27 40.50 -32.25 25.59
C VAL A 27 39.34 -31.93 24.63
N PHE A 28 38.59 -30.86 24.87
CA PHE A 28 37.50 -30.46 23.99
C PHE A 28 37.99 -29.89 22.65
N LEU A 29 39.07 -29.11 22.64
CA LEU A 29 39.74 -28.65 21.43
C LEU A 29 40.44 -29.78 20.63
N CYS A 30 41.00 -30.77 21.29
CA CYS A 30 41.52 -31.97 20.57
C CYS A 30 40.39 -32.85 20.01
N ALA A 31 39.25 -32.96 20.71
CA ALA A 31 38.08 -33.66 20.19
C ALA A 31 37.42 -32.91 19.02
N LEU A 32 37.35 -31.58 19.06
CA LEU A 32 36.89 -30.76 17.95
C LEU A 32 37.85 -30.82 16.73
N ALA A 33 39.16 -30.86 16.92
CA ALA A 33 40.14 -31.01 15.86
C ALA A 33 40.10 -32.42 15.22
N THR A 34 39.85 -33.48 15.98
CA THR A 34 39.62 -34.84 15.45
C THR A 34 38.26 -34.97 14.75
N ILE A 35 37.23 -34.29 15.18
CA ILE A 35 35.93 -34.23 14.49
C ILE A 35 36.06 -33.43 13.18
N TRP A 36 36.88 -32.36 13.18
CA TRP A 36 37.13 -31.56 11.96
C TRP A 36 37.93 -32.30 10.91
N LEU A 37 38.84 -33.18 11.34
CA LEU A 37 39.60 -34.08 10.44
C LEU A 37 38.77 -35.26 9.92
N LEU A 38 37.66 -35.61 10.57
CA LEU A 38 36.72 -36.66 10.13
C LEU A 38 35.60 -36.14 9.21
N VAL A 39 35.39 -34.83 9.16
CA VAL A 39 34.34 -34.19 8.31
C VAL A 39 34.89 -33.72 6.95
N SER A 40 36.16 -33.75 6.73
CA SER A 40 36.81 -33.30 5.48
C SER A 40 37.07 -34.37 4.41
N ASN A 41 36.37 -35.50 4.49
CA ASN A 41 36.24 -36.37 3.33
C ASN A 41 34.86 -36.15 2.72
N GLU A 42 34.73 -35.18 1.82
CA GLU A 42 33.70 -35.22 0.82
C GLU A 42 33.96 -36.48 -0.03
N VAL A 43 33.23 -37.55 0.29
CA VAL A 43 33.13 -38.68 -0.63
C VAL A 43 32.27 -38.19 -1.78
N TYR A 44 32.89 -37.77 -2.85
CA TYR A 44 32.24 -37.66 -4.14
C TYR A 44 31.79 -39.07 -4.51
N SER A 45 30.55 -39.40 -4.32
CA SER A 45 29.87 -40.49 -4.94
C SER A 45 29.72 -40.11 -6.42
N GLU A 46 30.53 -40.69 -7.31
CA GLU A 46 30.18 -40.68 -8.72
C GLU A 46 28.83 -41.39 -8.85
N GLU A 47 27.78 -40.68 -9.20
CA GLU A 47 26.50 -41.27 -9.56
C GLU A 47 26.69 -42.05 -10.88
N TYR A 48 26.85 -43.35 -10.75
CA TYR A 48 26.99 -44.26 -11.89
C TYR A 48 25.60 -44.54 -12.46
N PHE A 49 25.25 -43.93 -13.57
CA PHE A 49 24.10 -44.31 -14.39
C PHE A 49 24.38 -45.61 -15.11
N ASN A 50 23.82 -46.71 -14.63
CA ASN A 50 23.87 -47.96 -15.32
C ASN A 50 22.94 -47.95 -16.55
N ILE A 51 23.51 -47.82 -17.76
CA ILE A 51 22.79 -47.80 -19.03
C ILE A 51 21.86 -49.01 -19.19
N ASN A 52 22.20 -50.15 -18.57
CA ASN A 52 21.39 -51.39 -18.61
C ASN A 52 20.19 -51.32 -17.62
N ALA A 53 20.10 -50.31 -16.77
CA ALA A 53 18.93 -50.07 -15.91
C ALA A 53 17.84 -49.25 -16.61
N LEU A 54 18.11 -48.74 -17.79
CA LEU A 54 17.14 -48.09 -18.67
C LEU A 54 16.50 -49.17 -19.56
N GLU A 55 15.75 -50.11 -18.94
CA GLU A 55 15.11 -51.27 -19.63
C GLU A 55 14.10 -50.93 -20.72
N SER A 56 13.76 -49.67 -20.93
CA SER A 56 12.77 -49.23 -21.90
C SER A 56 13.33 -48.65 -23.21
N LEU A 57 14.66 -48.69 -23.42
CA LEU A 57 15.31 -48.08 -24.57
C LEU A 57 15.59 -49.05 -25.75
N SER A 58 14.76 -50.05 -25.95
CA SER A 58 14.76 -50.81 -27.19
C SER A 58 14.25 -49.93 -28.35
N GLY A 59 15.10 -49.02 -28.85
CA GLY A 59 14.75 -48.13 -29.96
C GLY A 59 15.46 -46.82 -30.03
N LEU A 60 16.38 -46.49 -29.11
CA LEU A 60 17.29 -45.39 -29.26
C LEU A 60 18.40 -45.77 -30.28
N PRO A 61 18.82 -44.82 -31.13
CA PRO A 61 20.03 -45.04 -31.95
C PRO A 61 21.20 -45.41 -31.05
N GLU A 62 22.03 -46.32 -31.51
CA GLU A 62 23.22 -46.82 -30.78
C GLU A 62 24.27 -45.72 -30.42
N ASP A 63 24.08 -44.49 -30.88
CA ASP A 63 24.96 -43.33 -30.73
C ASP A 63 24.48 -42.24 -29.78
N ILE A 64 23.60 -42.54 -28.81
CA ILE A 64 23.30 -41.52 -27.78
C ILE A 64 24.40 -41.51 -26.75
N ASP A 65 25.22 -40.47 -26.80
CA ASP A 65 26.24 -40.20 -25.80
C ASP A 65 25.61 -39.78 -24.48
N LEU A 66 25.41 -40.75 -23.59
CA LEU A 66 24.87 -40.50 -22.23
C LEU A 66 25.96 -40.03 -21.26
N SER A 67 27.19 -39.83 -21.71
CA SER A 67 28.28 -39.29 -20.89
C SER A 67 27.96 -37.85 -20.38
N ILE A 68 27.07 -37.16 -21.09
CA ILE A 68 26.52 -35.84 -20.70
C ILE A 68 25.76 -35.87 -19.35
N PHE A 69 25.20 -37.03 -18.98
CA PHE A 69 24.44 -37.18 -17.74
C PHE A 69 25.25 -37.77 -16.58
N ILE A 70 26.51 -38.21 -16.86
CA ILE A 70 27.40 -38.84 -15.86
C ILE A 70 28.25 -37.79 -15.13
N GLN A 71 28.40 -36.59 -15.65
CA GLN A 71 29.17 -35.51 -15.03
C GLN A 71 28.24 -34.48 -14.45
N ASP A 72 28.40 -34.21 -13.17
CA ASP A 72 27.62 -33.28 -12.33
C ASP A 72 27.65 -31.87 -12.90
N ASP A 73 27.63 -31.41 -13.94
CA ASP A 73 27.58 -30.04 -14.52
C ASP A 73 27.40 -29.99 -16.07
N GLN A 74 27.15 -31.09 -16.74
CA GLN A 74 26.99 -31.10 -18.20
C GLN A 74 25.53 -31.27 -18.61
N GLN A 75 24.84 -30.16 -18.63
CA GLN A 75 23.51 -30.13 -19.20
C GLN A 75 23.54 -29.71 -20.67
N PRO A 76 22.58 -30.18 -21.49
CA PRO A 76 22.58 -29.87 -22.92
C PRO A 76 22.39 -28.36 -23.14
N PRO A 77 23.07 -27.75 -24.12
CA PRO A 77 22.76 -26.38 -24.53
C PRO A 77 21.35 -26.31 -25.07
N GLY A 78 20.66 -25.19 -24.77
CA GLY A 78 19.27 -25.06 -25.17
C GLY A 78 18.61 -23.82 -24.54
N ARG A 79 17.31 -23.74 -24.72
CA ARG A 79 16.50 -22.67 -24.16
C ARG A 79 15.80 -23.14 -22.90
N TYR A 80 16.06 -22.47 -21.77
CA TYR A 80 15.49 -22.78 -20.48
C TYR A 80 14.66 -21.63 -19.94
N TRP A 81 13.57 -21.95 -19.28
CA TRP A 81 12.76 -20.99 -18.53
C TRP A 81 13.37 -20.85 -17.13
N VAL A 82 13.95 -19.71 -16.84
CA VAL A 82 14.75 -19.52 -15.63
C VAL A 82 14.34 -18.30 -14.83
N ASP A 83 14.51 -18.40 -13.52
CA ASP A 83 14.50 -17.26 -12.61
C ASP A 83 15.86 -16.55 -12.66
N ILE A 84 15.87 -15.27 -13.02
CA ILE A 84 17.11 -14.48 -13.15
C ILE A 84 17.32 -13.68 -11.86
N TYR A 85 18.46 -13.88 -11.25
CA TYR A 85 18.90 -13.18 -10.04
C TYR A 85 20.11 -12.30 -10.35
N LEU A 86 20.08 -11.05 -9.85
CA LEU A 86 21.24 -10.16 -9.85
C LEU A 86 21.66 -9.91 -8.39
N ASN A 87 22.89 -10.27 -8.04
CA ASN A 87 23.41 -10.14 -6.67
C ASN A 87 22.46 -10.73 -5.61
N ARG A 88 21.90 -11.92 -5.88
CA ARG A 88 20.93 -12.65 -5.04
C ARG A 88 19.51 -12.07 -4.97
N GLU A 89 19.23 -10.98 -5.67
CA GLU A 89 17.88 -10.43 -5.79
C GLU A 89 17.24 -10.93 -7.09
N LYS A 90 16.05 -11.53 -7.01
CA LYS A 90 15.29 -11.94 -8.20
C LYS A 90 14.79 -10.71 -8.94
N ILE A 91 15.23 -10.57 -10.19
CA ILE A 91 14.92 -9.41 -11.03
C ILE A 91 13.92 -9.73 -12.15
N ASP A 92 13.95 -10.97 -12.67
CA ASP A 92 13.08 -11.39 -13.78
C ASP A 92 12.86 -12.90 -13.79
N THR A 93 11.94 -13.37 -14.64
CA THR A 93 11.74 -14.79 -14.98
C THR A 93 11.46 -14.85 -16.48
N GLY A 94 12.19 -15.67 -17.20
CA GLY A 94 12.02 -15.75 -18.65
C GLY A 94 12.88 -16.82 -19.33
N ASN A 95 12.69 -16.94 -20.65
CA ASN A 95 13.48 -17.83 -21.47
C ASN A 95 14.88 -17.26 -21.71
N VAL A 96 15.90 -18.02 -21.39
CA VAL A 96 17.30 -17.71 -21.67
C VAL A 96 17.90 -18.84 -22.49
N ASP A 97 18.61 -18.48 -23.55
CA ASP A 97 19.37 -19.43 -24.35
C ASP A 97 20.76 -19.68 -23.70
N PHE A 98 21.15 -20.95 -23.55
CA PHE A 98 22.42 -21.35 -22.97
C PHE A 98 23.29 -22.08 -24.00
N VAL A 99 24.55 -21.79 -23.96
CA VAL A 99 25.58 -22.42 -24.81
C VAL A 99 26.76 -22.90 -23.97
N ILE A 100 27.47 -23.86 -24.48
CA ILE A 100 28.70 -24.35 -23.81
C ILE A 100 29.88 -23.45 -24.19
N VAL A 101 30.47 -22.80 -23.18
CA VAL A 101 31.68 -21.99 -23.30
C VAL A 101 32.68 -22.49 -22.27
N ASN A 102 33.88 -22.85 -22.71
CA ASN A 102 34.92 -23.40 -21.82
C ASN A 102 34.44 -24.55 -20.93
N ASN A 103 33.70 -25.48 -21.50
CA ASN A 103 33.12 -26.65 -20.82
C ASN A 103 32.10 -26.33 -19.71
N LYS A 104 31.52 -25.11 -19.72
CA LYS A 104 30.45 -24.67 -18.80
C LYS A 104 29.28 -24.17 -19.58
N LEU A 105 28.08 -24.45 -19.08
CA LEU A 105 26.85 -23.92 -19.63
C LEU A 105 26.75 -22.43 -19.28
N SER A 106 26.82 -21.57 -20.30
CA SER A 106 26.85 -20.10 -20.17
C SER A 106 25.61 -19.48 -20.78
N PRO A 107 24.96 -18.51 -20.12
CA PRO A 107 23.78 -17.84 -20.65
C PRO A 107 24.13 -16.87 -21.77
N LYS A 108 23.27 -16.74 -22.76
CA LYS A 108 23.30 -15.67 -23.75
C LYS A 108 22.40 -14.53 -23.31
N ILE A 109 22.98 -13.45 -22.83
CA ILE A 109 22.26 -12.26 -22.37
C ILE A 109 22.63 -11.09 -23.27
N ARG A 110 21.63 -10.35 -23.78
CA ARG A 110 21.86 -9.19 -24.61
C ARG A 110 22.38 -8.01 -23.79
N LEU A 111 23.24 -7.20 -24.37
CA LEU A 111 23.77 -6.00 -23.71
C LEU A 111 22.65 -5.07 -23.21
N LYS A 112 21.57 -4.95 -23.97
CA LYS A 112 20.36 -4.21 -23.58
C LYS A 112 19.76 -4.72 -22.27
N GLN A 113 19.73 -6.04 -22.08
CA GLN A 113 19.21 -6.65 -20.85
C GLN A 113 20.10 -6.32 -19.64
N PHE A 114 21.43 -6.30 -19.79
CA PHE A 114 22.32 -5.83 -18.71
C PHE A 114 22.06 -4.38 -18.34
N LYS A 115 21.81 -3.49 -19.33
CA LYS A 115 21.42 -2.11 -19.06
C LYS A 115 20.07 -2.02 -18.34
N GLU A 116 19.10 -2.81 -18.73
CA GLU A 116 17.78 -2.91 -18.07
C GLU A 116 17.89 -3.44 -16.63
N MET A 117 18.80 -4.40 -16.39
CA MET A 117 19.16 -4.87 -15.06
C MET A 117 19.85 -3.79 -14.20
N GLY A 118 20.31 -2.69 -14.81
CA GLY A 118 20.93 -1.55 -14.14
C GLY A 118 22.45 -1.62 -14.07
N VAL A 119 23.07 -2.36 -14.93
CA VAL A 119 24.52 -2.28 -15.13
C VAL A 119 24.86 -0.98 -15.84
N ASP A 120 25.78 -0.20 -15.27
CA ASP A 120 26.30 1.01 -15.89
C ASP A 120 27.34 0.64 -16.95
N ILE A 121 26.83 0.35 -18.15
CA ILE A 121 27.67 -0.05 -19.28
C ILE A 121 28.54 1.10 -19.78
N ASP A 122 28.19 2.35 -19.48
CA ASP A 122 28.93 3.54 -19.95
C ASP A 122 30.26 3.72 -19.21
N LEU A 123 30.45 3.06 -18.05
CA LEU A 123 31.73 2.97 -17.35
C LEU A 123 32.78 2.12 -18.11
N PHE A 124 32.35 1.30 -19.06
CA PHE A 124 33.23 0.36 -19.77
C PHE A 124 33.22 0.67 -21.27
N PRO A 125 34.29 1.31 -21.81
CA PRO A 125 34.36 1.64 -23.23
C PRO A 125 34.22 0.42 -24.16
N SER A 126 34.69 -0.75 -23.73
CA SER A 126 34.55 -2.03 -24.44
C SER A 126 33.10 -2.54 -24.54
N LEU A 127 32.22 -2.22 -23.58
CA LEU A 127 30.80 -2.55 -23.61
C LEU A 127 29.97 -1.47 -24.30
N SER A 128 30.25 -0.20 -24.03
CA SER A 128 29.51 0.92 -24.60
C SER A 128 29.65 1.05 -26.12
N ALA A 129 30.73 0.52 -26.69
CA ALA A 129 30.96 0.47 -28.13
C ALA A 129 30.17 -0.64 -28.85
N LEU A 130 29.58 -1.59 -28.12
CA LEU A 130 28.84 -2.72 -28.71
C LEU A 130 27.37 -2.34 -29.00
N PRO A 131 26.78 -2.91 -30.07
CA PRO A 131 25.34 -2.76 -30.33
C PRO A 131 24.50 -3.31 -29.18
N PRO A 132 23.33 -2.72 -28.88
CA PRO A 132 22.46 -3.15 -27.77
C PRO A 132 21.99 -4.61 -27.85
N GLU A 133 21.90 -5.17 -29.05
CA GLU A 133 21.46 -6.55 -29.31
C GLU A 133 22.63 -7.56 -29.26
N THR A 134 23.86 -7.14 -28.96
CA THR A 134 25.02 -8.04 -28.84
C THR A 134 24.78 -9.02 -27.69
N GLU A 135 24.86 -10.32 -27.97
CA GLU A 135 24.80 -11.40 -27.00
C GLU A 135 26.14 -11.56 -26.28
N ILE A 136 26.09 -11.50 -24.95
CA ILE A 136 27.25 -11.69 -24.07
C ILE A 136 27.05 -13.02 -23.33
N THR A 137 28.01 -13.90 -23.45
CA THR A 137 28.03 -15.23 -22.81
C THR A 137 28.86 -15.23 -21.53
N ASP A 138 29.81 -14.31 -21.40
CA ASP A 138 30.65 -14.16 -20.21
C ASP A 138 30.86 -12.66 -19.93
N ILE A 139 30.12 -12.14 -18.97
CA ILE A 139 30.23 -10.76 -18.54
C ILE A 139 31.56 -10.45 -17.82
N GLY A 140 32.20 -11.46 -17.24
CA GLY A 140 33.50 -11.35 -16.56
C GLY A 140 34.66 -10.90 -17.46
N GLN A 141 34.53 -11.10 -18.79
CA GLN A 141 35.51 -10.58 -19.75
C GLN A 141 35.52 -9.07 -19.86
N TYR A 142 34.40 -8.42 -19.57
CA TYR A 142 34.21 -6.96 -19.68
C TYR A 142 34.25 -6.26 -18.33
N ILE A 143 33.70 -6.91 -17.29
CA ILE A 143 33.59 -6.35 -15.94
C ILE A 143 34.36 -7.24 -14.99
N SER A 144 35.46 -6.75 -14.46
CA SER A 144 36.28 -7.48 -13.50
C SER A 144 35.45 -7.89 -12.27
N ALA A 145 35.58 -9.14 -11.82
CA ALA A 145 34.83 -9.76 -10.73
C ALA A 145 33.31 -9.94 -10.98
N ALA A 146 32.83 -9.72 -12.20
CA ALA A 146 31.48 -10.15 -12.57
C ALA A 146 31.49 -11.64 -12.97
N SER A 147 30.40 -12.33 -12.70
CA SER A 147 30.24 -13.75 -13.04
C SER A 147 28.76 -14.10 -13.24
N SER A 148 28.50 -15.19 -13.95
CA SER A 148 27.21 -15.81 -14.06
C SER A 148 27.30 -17.30 -13.74
N SER A 149 26.29 -17.84 -13.05
CA SER A 149 26.18 -19.27 -12.76
C SER A 149 24.71 -19.72 -12.91
N PHE A 150 24.55 -20.93 -13.46
CA PHE A 150 23.24 -21.51 -13.68
C PHE A 150 23.07 -22.77 -12.82
N ASP A 151 22.05 -22.72 -11.91
CA ASP A 151 21.61 -23.87 -11.14
C ASP A 151 20.44 -24.53 -11.89
N PHE A 152 20.72 -25.59 -12.60
CA PHE A 152 19.74 -26.31 -13.40
C PHE A 152 18.58 -26.88 -12.55
N ASN A 153 18.89 -27.46 -11.40
CA ASN A 153 17.90 -28.10 -10.54
C ASN A 153 16.86 -27.10 -10.01
N LYS A 154 17.29 -25.86 -9.82
CA LYS A 154 16.40 -24.76 -9.38
C LYS A 154 15.90 -23.90 -10.54
N GLN A 155 16.33 -24.18 -11.78
CA GLN A 155 16.06 -23.32 -12.94
C GLN A 155 16.41 -21.85 -12.63
N ARG A 156 17.57 -21.64 -12.03
CA ARG A 156 17.98 -20.34 -11.49
C ARG A 156 19.31 -19.89 -12.12
N LEU A 157 19.26 -18.70 -12.74
CA LEU A 157 20.43 -18.00 -13.24
C LEU A 157 20.85 -16.91 -12.26
N ASP A 158 21.99 -17.08 -11.61
CA ASP A 158 22.62 -16.08 -10.75
C ASP A 158 23.65 -15.27 -11.52
N ILE A 159 23.46 -13.94 -11.54
CA ILE A 159 24.41 -12.98 -12.12
C ILE A 159 24.97 -12.18 -10.96
N SER A 160 26.29 -12.19 -10.78
CA SER A 160 27.00 -11.38 -9.79
C SER A 160 27.75 -10.24 -10.47
N ILE A 161 27.47 -9.01 -10.10
CA ILE A 161 28.12 -7.80 -10.63
C ILE A 161 28.54 -6.93 -9.47
N PRO A 162 29.81 -6.39 -9.46
CA PRO A 162 30.25 -5.50 -8.41
C PRO A 162 29.29 -4.30 -8.22
N GLN A 163 28.96 -3.97 -6.98
CA GLN A 163 27.99 -2.93 -6.66
C GLN A 163 28.38 -1.54 -7.18
N ALA A 164 29.68 -1.28 -7.30
CA ALA A 164 30.21 -0.01 -7.85
C ALA A 164 29.90 0.16 -9.36
N VAL A 165 29.54 -0.91 -10.05
CA VAL A 165 29.21 -0.92 -11.49
C VAL A 165 27.70 -0.92 -11.72
N LEU A 166 26.92 -1.09 -10.69
CA LEU A 166 25.48 -0.97 -10.76
C LEU A 166 25.09 0.50 -10.59
N LEU A 167 24.28 0.99 -11.51
CA LEU A 167 23.57 2.24 -11.30
C LEU A 167 22.91 2.17 -9.92
N ASN A 168 23.20 3.13 -9.06
CA ASN A 168 22.67 3.18 -7.69
C ASN A 168 21.14 3.19 -7.75
N LYS A 169 20.55 2.01 -7.92
CA LYS A 169 19.10 1.84 -7.86
C LYS A 169 18.73 1.88 -6.39
N ALA A 170 17.93 2.84 -6.04
CA ALA A 170 17.35 2.86 -4.71
C ALA A 170 16.65 1.53 -4.45
N ARG A 171 16.72 1.06 -3.21
CA ARG A 171 16.05 -0.18 -2.78
C ARG A 171 14.58 -0.15 -3.20
N ASP A 172 14.08 -1.28 -3.71
CA ASP A 172 12.72 -1.44 -4.23
C ASP A 172 12.41 -0.65 -5.53
N TYR A 173 13.43 -0.28 -6.29
CA TYR A 173 13.22 0.30 -7.62
C TYR A 173 12.60 -0.72 -8.58
N VAL A 174 11.50 -0.33 -9.22
CA VAL A 174 10.84 -1.12 -10.25
C VAL A 174 11.02 -0.41 -11.59
N PRO A 175 11.69 -1.05 -12.57
CA PRO A 175 11.86 -0.48 -13.91
C PRO A 175 10.53 -0.16 -14.59
N SER A 176 10.48 0.93 -15.36
CA SER A 176 9.24 1.41 -15.99
C SER A 176 8.67 0.48 -17.05
N HIS A 177 9.49 -0.41 -17.64
CA HIS A 177 9.01 -1.40 -18.61
C HIS A 177 8.14 -2.49 -17.97
N LEU A 178 8.24 -2.69 -16.65
CA LEU A 178 7.37 -3.60 -15.90
C LEU A 178 6.05 -2.95 -15.48
N TRP A 179 5.89 -1.65 -15.68
CA TRP A 179 4.67 -0.94 -15.28
C TRP A 179 3.52 -1.23 -16.23
N GLN A 180 2.42 -1.65 -15.66
CA GLN A 180 1.24 -2.11 -16.39
C GLN A 180 0.17 -1.02 -16.41
N GLN A 181 -0.25 -0.60 -17.61
CA GLN A 181 -1.35 0.36 -17.77
C GLN A 181 -2.72 -0.26 -17.44
N GLY A 182 -2.79 -1.59 -17.41
CA GLY A 182 -3.98 -2.32 -17.03
C GLY A 182 -5.05 -2.40 -18.12
N LEU A 183 -6.25 -2.79 -17.71
CA LEU A 183 -7.38 -3.05 -18.58
C LEU A 183 -8.22 -1.77 -18.79
N THR A 184 -8.84 -1.67 -19.98
CA THR A 184 -9.95 -0.73 -20.19
C THR A 184 -11.09 -1.06 -19.25
N SER A 185 -11.60 -0.07 -18.52
CA SER A 185 -12.62 -0.30 -17.51
C SER A 185 -13.46 0.94 -17.21
N LEU A 186 -14.67 0.69 -16.72
CA LEU A 186 -15.50 1.70 -16.07
C LEU A 186 -15.64 1.33 -14.61
N GLN A 187 -15.53 2.29 -13.72
CA GLN A 187 -15.59 2.05 -12.28
C GLN A 187 -16.47 3.09 -11.59
N VAL A 188 -17.23 2.64 -10.61
CA VAL A 188 -18.03 3.48 -9.73
C VAL A 188 -17.80 3.01 -8.31
N ASN A 189 -17.23 3.86 -7.49
CA ASN A 189 -17.14 3.66 -6.05
C ASN A 189 -18.24 4.51 -5.39
N TYR A 190 -19.09 3.90 -4.62
CA TYR A 190 -20.19 4.55 -3.92
C TYR A 190 -20.04 4.42 -2.41
N SER A 191 -20.37 5.49 -1.71
CA SER A 191 -20.51 5.51 -0.25
C SER A 191 -21.79 6.25 0.09
N TYR A 192 -22.76 5.50 0.55
CA TYR A 192 -24.04 6.01 0.99
C TYR A 192 -24.13 5.94 2.51
N SER A 193 -24.48 7.03 3.15
CA SER A 193 -24.78 7.09 4.57
C SER A 193 -26.13 7.77 4.80
N GLY A 194 -26.89 7.24 5.74
CA GLY A 194 -28.16 7.80 6.11
C GLY A 194 -28.36 7.79 7.62
N SER A 195 -29.13 8.75 8.10
CA SER A 195 -29.59 8.77 9.48
C SER A 195 -31.05 9.15 9.58
N ILE A 196 -31.76 8.54 10.56
CA ILE A 196 -33.09 8.88 10.95
C ILE A 196 -33.04 9.30 12.43
N ASN A 197 -33.37 10.54 12.69
CA ASN A 197 -33.33 11.14 14.03
C ASN A 197 -34.75 11.40 14.55
N TRP A 198 -35.02 10.91 15.74
CA TRP A 198 -36.23 11.20 16.49
C TRP A 198 -35.85 12.02 17.73
N LEU A 199 -36.44 13.20 17.89
CA LEU A 199 -36.23 14.06 19.04
C LEU A 199 -37.44 13.91 19.97
N ASP A 200 -37.20 13.71 21.26
CA ASP A 200 -38.27 13.67 22.25
C ASP A 200 -39.01 15.01 22.32
N GLY A 201 -40.31 14.96 22.34
CA GLY A 201 -41.16 16.18 22.35
C GLY A 201 -41.40 16.83 20.98
N GLN A 202 -40.81 16.29 19.91
CA GLN A 202 -41.10 16.72 18.53
C GLN A 202 -41.82 15.62 17.75
N PRO A 203 -42.97 15.88 17.14
CA PRO A 203 -43.61 14.88 16.29
C PRO A 203 -42.84 14.67 14.99
N GLY A 204 -42.59 13.41 14.64
CA GLY A 204 -41.92 13.03 13.39
C GLY A 204 -40.44 12.68 13.54
N SER A 205 -39.80 12.50 12.42
CA SER A 205 -38.36 12.21 12.33
C SER A 205 -37.71 13.06 11.25
N THR A 206 -36.46 13.44 11.49
CA THR A 206 -35.62 14.06 10.46
C THR A 206 -34.77 12.98 9.79
N ARG A 207 -34.70 13.00 8.46
CA ARG A 207 -33.90 12.05 7.66
C ARG A 207 -32.83 12.81 6.93
N ASN A 208 -31.59 12.36 7.08
CA ASN A 208 -30.44 12.88 6.38
C ASN A 208 -29.82 11.76 5.56
N ASN A 209 -29.57 12.00 4.28
CA ASN A 209 -28.90 11.07 3.40
C ASN A 209 -27.76 11.78 2.70
N PHE A 210 -26.65 11.10 2.62
CA PHE A 210 -25.45 11.57 1.93
C PHE A 210 -24.95 10.45 1.01
N LEU A 211 -24.72 10.79 -0.23
CA LEU A 211 -24.13 9.88 -1.22
C LEU A 211 -22.88 10.51 -1.80
N ASN A 212 -21.82 9.77 -1.75
CA ASN A 212 -20.56 10.08 -2.37
C ASN A 212 -20.33 9.10 -3.53
N LEU A 213 -20.07 9.62 -4.71
CA LEU A 213 -19.75 8.85 -5.90
C LEU A 213 -18.39 9.26 -6.43
N ARG A 214 -17.51 8.27 -6.62
CA ARG A 214 -16.27 8.40 -7.38
C ARG A 214 -16.39 7.52 -8.60
N SER A 215 -16.58 8.14 -9.75
CA SER A 215 -16.73 7.45 -11.02
C SER A 215 -15.48 7.62 -11.86
N GLY A 216 -15.16 6.61 -12.66
CA GLY A 216 -13.98 6.69 -13.51
C GLY A 216 -14.06 5.77 -14.72
N ALA A 217 -13.22 6.12 -15.71
CA ALA A 217 -12.96 5.29 -16.87
C ALA A 217 -11.46 5.20 -17.11
N ASN A 218 -11.00 4.02 -17.45
CA ASN A 218 -9.62 3.75 -17.85
C ASN A 218 -9.59 3.35 -19.32
N TRP A 219 -8.71 3.97 -20.08
CA TRP A 219 -8.46 3.62 -21.47
C TRP A 219 -6.97 3.79 -21.78
N ASP A 220 -6.26 2.67 -21.93
CA ASP A 220 -4.79 2.63 -22.01
C ASP A 220 -4.17 3.39 -20.83
N ALA A 221 -3.33 4.41 -21.08
CA ALA A 221 -2.72 5.25 -20.05
C ALA A 221 -3.65 6.36 -19.50
N TRP A 222 -4.82 6.58 -20.10
CA TRP A 222 -5.74 7.64 -19.70
C TRP A 222 -6.69 7.23 -18.59
N ARG A 223 -6.90 8.11 -17.62
CA ARG A 223 -7.76 7.94 -16.43
C ARG A 223 -8.71 9.12 -16.33
N LEU A 224 -9.97 8.93 -16.72
CA LEU A 224 -11.03 9.88 -16.43
C LEU A 224 -11.54 9.64 -15.02
N ARG A 225 -11.68 10.69 -14.21
CA ARG A 225 -12.18 10.62 -12.84
C ARG A 225 -13.19 11.72 -12.61
N ASN A 226 -14.26 11.38 -11.91
CA ASN A 226 -15.26 12.32 -11.41
C ASN A 226 -15.54 12.02 -9.95
N TYR A 227 -15.64 13.06 -9.16
CA TYR A 227 -16.02 13.01 -7.77
C TYR A 227 -17.25 13.89 -7.55
N SER A 228 -18.35 13.28 -7.14
CA SER A 228 -19.63 13.95 -6.92
C SER A 228 -20.23 13.55 -5.59
N THR A 229 -20.97 14.47 -4.97
CA THR A 229 -21.70 14.24 -3.74
C THR A 229 -23.15 14.69 -3.89
N TYR A 230 -24.01 14.00 -3.16
CA TYR A 230 -25.41 14.39 -2.98
C TYR A 230 -25.73 14.48 -1.49
N SER A 231 -26.38 15.54 -1.07
CA SER A 231 -26.87 15.70 0.29
C SER A 231 -28.37 16.01 0.27
N SER A 232 -29.14 15.23 1.00
CA SER A 232 -30.59 15.45 1.13
C SER A 232 -30.94 16.72 1.92
N GLN A 233 -30.05 17.23 2.77
CA GLN A 233 -30.27 18.48 3.53
C GLN A 233 -30.42 19.66 2.61
N ASN A 234 -29.63 19.74 1.55
CA ASN A 234 -29.62 20.82 0.58
C ASN A 234 -30.33 20.44 -0.71
N ASN A 235 -30.71 19.17 -0.85
CA ASN A 235 -31.27 18.54 -2.06
C ASN A 235 -30.46 18.89 -3.32
N LYS A 236 -29.13 18.83 -3.21
CA LYS A 236 -28.22 19.26 -4.28
C LYS A 236 -27.19 18.18 -4.60
N TRP A 237 -27.03 17.96 -5.89
CA TRP A 237 -25.85 17.31 -6.42
C TRP A 237 -24.74 18.33 -6.61
N GLN A 238 -23.53 17.96 -6.21
CA GLN A 238 -22.35 18.76 -6.38
C GLN A 238 -21.24 17.94 -6.98
N SER A 239 -20.76 18.31 -8.15
CA SER A 239 -19.53 17.77 -8.71
C SER A 239 -18.36 18.53 -8.14
N LEU A 240 -17.51 17.84 -7.37
CA LEU A 240 -16.37 18.44 -6.68
C LEU A 240 -15.15 18.54 -7.58
N SER A 241 -14.95 17.53 -8.44
CA SER A 241 -13.87 17.53 -9.42
C SER A 241 -14.16 16.58 -10.56
N THR A 242 -13.73 16.97 -11.76
CA THR A 242 -13.71 16.12 -12.94
C THR A 242 -12.40 16.38 -13.67
N TYR A 243 -11.61 15.32 -13.85
CA TYR A 243 -10.32 15.43 -14.50
C TYR A 243 -9.97 14.20 -15.32
N LEU A 244 -9.13 14.43 -16.33
CA LEU A 244 -8.48 13.42 -17.14
C LEU A 244 -7.00 13.45 -16.83
N GLN A 245 -6.43 12.30 -16.49
CA GLN A 245 -5.03 12.21 -16.08
C GLN A 245 -4.32 11.13 -16.88
N ARG A 246 -3.01 11.36 -17.09
CA ARG A 246 -2.10 10.41 -17.72
C ARG A 246 -0.71 10.51 -17.10
N ASP A 247 -0.07 9.37 -16.88
CA ASP A 247 1.32 9.31 -16.45
C ASP A 247 2.29 9.48 -17.62
N ILE A 248 3.35 10.30 -17.40
CA ILE A 248 4.44 10.53 -18.32
C ILE A 248 5.72 9.96 -17.71
N HIS A 249 6.03 8.72 -18.04
CA HIS A 249 7.10 7.95 -17.41
C HIS A 249 8.48 8.60 -17.56
N SER A 250 8.78 9.15 -18.73
CA SER A 250 10.06 9.81 -19.03
C SER A 250 10.33 11.04 -18.15
N LEU A 251 9.28 11.74 -17.73
CA LEU A 251 9.37 12.91 -16.87
C LEU A 251 9.04 12.59 -15.39
N LYS A 252 8.71 11.34 -15.07
CA LYS A 252 8.21 10.93 -13.77
C LYS A 252 7.11 11.86 -13.26
N SER A 253 6.13 12.15 -14.12
CA SER A 253 5.15 13.20 -13.92
C SER A 253 3.75 12.76 -14.31
N GLN A 254 2.75 13.42 -13.74
CA GLN A 254 1.35 13.31 -14.12
C GLN A 254 0.96 14.51 -14.97
N LEU A 255 0.29 14.25 -16.08
CA LEU A 255 -0.38 15.24 -16.89
C LEU A 255 -1.88 15.20 -16.59
N ILE A 256 -2.45 16.31 -16.15
CA ILE A 256 -3.83 16.41 -15.69
C ILE A 256 -4.56 17.51 -16.47
N PHE A 257 -5.78 17.22 -16.94
CA PHE A 257 -6.68 18.15 -17.58
C PHE A 257 -8.01 18.17 -16.83
N GLY A 258 -8.52 19.32 -16.49
CA GLY A 258 -9.80 19.50 -15.78
C GLY A 258 -9.63 20.13 -14.41
N ASP A 259 -10.47 19.70 -13.46
CA ASP A 259 -10.45 20.21 -12.08
C ASP A 259 -9.32 19.57 -11.30
N SER A 260 -8.43 20.36 -10.74
CA SER A 260 -7.30 19.89 -9.94
C SER A 260 -6.90 20.95 -8.91
N TYR A 261 -5.82 20.67 -8.21
CA TYR A 261 -5.25 21.57 -7.20
C TYR A 261 -3.79 21.85 -7.53
N THR A 262 -3.37 23.11 -7.30
CA THR A 262 -1.96 23.45 -7.45
C THR A 262 -1.13 22.80 -6.34
N PRO A 263 0.11 22.33 -6.61
CA PRO A 263 1.00 21.82 -5.58
C PRO A 263 1.36 22.95 -4.59
N SER A 264 1.59 22.59 -3.35
CA SER A 264 1.71 23.53 -2.24
C SER A 264 3.04 23.57 -1.48
N PRO A 265 4.12 22.92 -1.93
CA PRO A 265 5.37 23.01 -1.17
C PRO A 265 5.95 24.43 -1.15
N ILE A 266 5.69 25.24 -2.17
CA ILE A 266 6.22 26.60 -2.31
C ILE A 266 5.13 27.64 -2.07
N PHE A 267 4.02 27.58 -2.81
CA PHE A 267 2.85 28.42 -2.62
C PHE A 267 1.73 27.67 -1.90
N ASP A 268 0.82 28.37 -1.26
CA ASP A 268 -0.41 27.75 -0.74
C ASP A 268 -1.26 27.23 -1.92
N GLY A 269 -1.70 25.96 -1.83
CA GLY A 269 -2.47 25.32 -2.90
C GLY A 269 -3.90 25.84 -3.01
N PHE A 270 -4.42 25.90 -4.21
CA PHE A 270 -5.78 26.30 -4.52
C PHE A 270 -6.37 25.48 -5.68
N GLN A 271 -7.68 25.44 -5.75
CA GLN A 271 -8.42 24.72 -6.79
C GLN A 271 -8.44 25.51 -8.10
N PHE A 272 -8.34 24.79 -9.20
CA PHE A 272 -8.41 25.36 -10.53
C PHE A 272 -9.02 24.38 -11.54
N ARG A 273 -9.41 24.91 -12.69
CA ARG A 273 -9.78 24.13 -13.87
C ARG A 273 -8.84 24.49 -15.02
N GLY A 274 -8.14 23.51 -15.54
CA GLY A 274 -7.15 23.76 -16.59
C GLY A 274 -6.27 22.56 -16.89
N MET A 275 -5.00 22.81 -17.11
CA MET A 275 -3.96 21.82 -17.42
C MET A 275 -2.83 21.92 -16.38
N GLN A 276 -2.32 20.78 -15.97
CA GLN A 276 -1.19 20.68 -15.04
C GLN A 276 -0.25 19.55 -15.45
N LEU A 277 1.04 19.84 -15.44
CA LEU A 277 2.11 18.85 -15.46
C LEU A 277 2.83 18.92 -14.12
N VAL A 278 2.85 17.84 -13.36
CA VAL A 278 3.40 17.82 -12.01
C VAL A 278 4.21 16.55 -11.78
N SER A 279 5.38 16.67 -11.15
CA SER A 279 6.20 15.53 -10.75
C SER A 279 5.44 14.60 -9.80
N ASP A 280 5.50 13.30 -10.06
CA ASP A 280 4.87 12.26 -9.24
C ASP A 280 5.91 11.43 -8.50
N ASP A 281 6.02 11.68 -7.20
CA ASP A 281 6.93 10.93 -6.33
C ASP A 281 6.56 9.44 -6.20
N ASN A 282 5.36 9.04 -6.62
CA ASN A 282 4.99 7.62 -6.65
C ASN A 282 5.80 6.83 -7.68
N MET A 283 6.29 7.48 -8.71
CA MET A 283 7.19 6.89 -9.69
C MET A 283 8.64 6.75 -9.18
N LEU A 284 8.91 7.27 -7.98
CA LEU A 284 10.19 7.12 -7.31
C LEU A 284 10.15 5.95 -6.31
N PRO A 285 11.26 5.28 -6.04
CA PRO A 285 11.37 4.31 -4.94
C PRO A 285 10.96 4.88 -3.60
N ASP A 286 10.53 4.04 -2.67
CA ASP A 286 10.00 4.48 -1.37
C ASP A 286 11.02 5.26 -0.53
N SER A 287 12.31 4.92 -0.66
CA SER A 287 13.40 5.64 -0.01
C SER A 287 13.53 7.11 -0.43
N LEU A 288 12.86 7.51 -1.53
CA LEU A 288 12.92 8.86 -2.09
C LEU A 288 11.62 9.66 -1.92
N ARG A 289 10.62 9.10 -1.22
CA ARG A 289 9.27 9.67 -1.10
C ARG A 289 9.05 10.53 0.13
N GLY A 290 7.98 11.35 0.08
CA GLY A 290 7.50 12.23 1.16
C GLY A 290 6.18 11.76 1.81
N PHE A 291 5.70 12.53 2.77
CA PHE A 291 4.74 12.25 3.85
C PHE A 291 3.23 12.38 3.48
N ALA A 292 2.33 11.64 4.18
CA ALA A 292 0.87 11.79 4.15
C ALA A 292 0.31 12.16 5.55
N PRO A 293 -0.74 13.03 5.66
CA PRO A 293 -1.27 13.45 6.95
C PRO A 293 -2.19 12.40 7.58
N THR A 294 -2.08 12.26 8.90
CA THR A 294 -3.01 11.49 9.73
C THR A 294 -3.83 12.45 10.57
N ILE A 295 -5.17 12.34 10.55
CA ILE A 295 -6.04 13.13 11.40
C ILE A 295 -6.30 12.39 12.69
N ARG A 296 -6.11 13.08 13.80
CA ARG A 296 -6.37 12.56 15.14
C ARG A 296 -7.32 13.52 15.87
N GLY A 297 -8.27 12.95 16.59
CA GLY A 297 -9.23 13.71 17.37
C GLY A 297 -9.83 12.88 18.49
N ILE A 298 -10.68 13.51 19.26
CA ILE A 298 -11.44 12.88 20.35
C ILE A 298 -12.91 13.17 20.12
N ALA A 299 -13.75 12.14 20.11
CA ALA A 299 -15.19 12.24 20.13
C ALA A 299 -15.70 11.96 21.56
N GLN A 300 -16.64 12.74 22.06
CA GLN A 300 -17.22 12.56 23.39
C GLN A 300 -18.41 11.60 23.37
N SER A 301 -19.09 11.51 22.25
CA SER A 301 -20.20 10.62 22.01
C SER A 301 -20.01 9.90 20.67
N HIS A 302 -21.00 9.15 20.22
CA HIS A 302 -21.04 8.71 18.82
C HIS A 302 -21.18 9.94 17.93
N ALA A 303 -20.06 10.39 17.39
CA ALA A 303 -19.96 11.64 16.68
C ALA A 303 -19.88 11.41 15.16
N GLN A 304 -20.48 12.31 14.43
CA GLN A 304 -20.24 12.47 13.01
C GLN A 304 -18.98 13.32 12.83
N VAL A 305 -17.96 12.74 12.24
CA VAL A 305 -16.74 13.48 11.87
C VAL A 305 -16.85 13.88 10.42
N THR A 306 -16.93 15.19 10.19
CA THR A 306 -16.94 15.80 8.87
C THR A 306 -15.61 16.50 8.66
N ILE A 307 -14.89 16.15 7.60
CA ILE A 307 -13.65 16.81 7.23
C ILE A 307 -13.91 17.65 6.00
N LYS A 308 -13.67 18.94 6.15
CA LYS A 308 -13.74 19.89 5.05
C LYS A 308 -12.36 20.34 4.64
N GLN A 309 -12.17 20.46 3.35
CA GLN A 309 -11.01 21.08 2.76
C GLN A 309 -11.46 22.16 1.79
N ASN A 310 -10.97 23.38 1.97
CA ASN A 310 -11.38 24.53 1.14
C ASN A 310 -12.91 24.78 1.12
N GLY A 311 -13.60 24.44 2.21
CA GLY A 311 -15.05 24.62 2.34
C GLY A 311 -15.89 23.43 1.85
N TYR A 312 -15.30 22.46 1.14
CA TYR A 312 -15.99 21.26 0.67
C TYR A 312 -15.81 20.10 1.64
N ILE A 313 -16.87 19.32 1.85
CA ILE A 313 -16.80 18.08 2.61
C ILE A 313 -16.07 17.05 1.75
N ILE A 314 -14.90 16.62 2.21
CA ILE A 314 -14.09 15.61 1.54
C ILE A 314 -14.23 14.24 2.18
N TYR A 315 -14.61 14.18 3.44
CA TYR A 315 -14.77 12.94 4.19
C TYR A 315 -15.84 13.13 5.26
N GLU A 316 -16.67 12.13 5.43
CA GLU A 316 -17.67 12.08 6.48
C GLU A 316 -17.77 10.64 6.99
N THR A 317 -17.65 10.47 8.30
CA THR A 317 -17.77 9.18 8.96
C THR A 317 -18.35 9.34 10.35
N TYR A 318 -18.83 8.23 10.91
CA TYR A 318 -19.26 8.17 12.30
C TYR A 318 -18.18 7.45 13.11
N VAL A 319 -17.75 8.06 14.19
CA VAL A 319 -16.75 7.52 15.11
C VAL A 319 -17.36 7.26 16.48
N SER A 320 -16.84 6.22 17.10
CA SER A 320 -17.17 5.90 18.48
C SER A 320 -16.60 6.93 19.44
N PRO A 321 -17.21 7.12 20.63
CA PRO A 321 -16.62 7.96 21.65
C PRO A 321 -15.20 7.53 22.01
N GLY A 322 -14.36 8.49 22.27
CA GLY A 322 -12.94 8.31 22.54
C GLY A 322 -12.02 8.87 21.47
N PRO A 323 -10.72 8.63 21.56
CA PRO A 323 -9.77 9.04 20.55
C PRO A 323 -9.99 8.28 19.22
N PHE A 324 -9.95 8.99 18.12
CA PHE A 324 -10.04 8.43 16.79
C PHE A 324 -8.85 8.82 15.92
N ILE A 325 -8.53 7.95 14.96
CA ILE A 325 -7.47 8.15 13.96
C ILE A 325 -8.08 7.89 12.58
N ILE A 326 -8.01 8.90 11.70
CA ILE A 326 -8.40 8.77 10.30
C ILE A 326 -7.11 8.83 9.48
N ASN A 327 -6.73 7.71 8.90
CA ASN A 327 -5.55 7.52 8.06
C ASN A 327 -5.89 7.12 6.63
N ASP A 328 -7.18 6.95 6.34
CA ASP A 328 -7.76 6.62 5.05
C ASP A 328 -8.34 7.84 4.32
N LEU A 329 -7.98 9.04 4.81
CA LEU A 329 -8.37 10.27 4.15
C LEU A 329 -7.75 10.33 2.76
N TYR A 330 -8.61 10.47 1.76
CA TYR A 330 -8.16 10.74 0.41
C TYR A 330 -7.93 12.25 0.26
N PRO A 331 -6.68 12.74 0.31
CA PRO A 331 -6.44 14.16 0.18
C PRO A 331 -6.78 14.58 -1.25
N THR A 332 -7.68 15.53 -1.38
CA THR A 332 -7.96 16.17 -2.67
C THR A 332 -6.85 17.14 -3.08
N THR A 333 -5.95 17.47 -2.13
CA THR A 333 -4.76 18.31 -2.35
C THR A 333 -3.60 17.83 -1.49
N SER A 334 -2.38 18.13 -1.92
CA SER A 334 -1.15 17.91 -1.15
C SER A 334 -0.97 18.91 0.01
N SER A 335 -1.84 19.87 0.16
CA SER A 335 -1.82 20.88 1.26
C SER A 335 -3.14 21.59 1.37
N GLY A 336 -3.31 22.23 2.49
CA GLY A 336 -4.46 23.05 2.85
C GLY A 336 -4.91 22.72 4.25
N ASN A 337 -5.58 23.67 4.90
CA ASN A 337 -6.11 23.41 6.21
C ASN A 337 -7.30 22.46 6.10
N LEU A 338 -7.25 21.38 6.86
CA LEU A 338 -8.37 20.47 7.02
C LEU A 338 -9.19 20.95 8.22
N GLU A 339 -10.41 21.40 7.97
CA GLU A 339 -11.36 21.70 9.03
C GLU A 339 -12.02 20.39 9.45
N VAL A 340 -11.72 19.96 10.66
CA VAL A 340 -12.31 18.76 11.28
C VAL A 340 -13.48 19.22 12.15
N ILE A 341 -14.66 18.80 11.81
CA ILE A 341 -15.89 19.08 12.55
C ILE A 341 -16.35 17.77 13.17
N VAL A 342 -16.32 17.70 14.49
CA VAL A 342 -16.85 16.59 15.26
C VAL A 342 -18.21 17.02 15.77
N LYS A 343 -19.28 16.49 15.18
CA LYS A 343 -20.65 16.75 15.61
C LYS A 343 -21.09 15.63 16.52
N GLU A 344 -21.24 15.96 17.77
CA GLU A 344 -21.64 15.03 18.82
C GLU A 344 -23.12 14.63 18.69
N ALA A 345 -23.53 13.56 19.38
CA ALA A 345 -24.92 13.07 19.36
C ALA A 345 -25.92 14.11 19.87
N ASP A 346 -25.51 15.02 20.77
CA ASP A 346 -26.31 16.12 21.27
C ASP A 346 -26.39 17.34 20.32
N GLY A 347 -25.78 17.20 19.13
CA GLY A 347 -25.74 18.24 18.10
C GLY A 347 -24.67 19.31 18.30
N LYS A 348 -23.88 19.26 19.39
CA LYS A 348 -22.73 20.16 19.59
C LYS A 348 -21.64 19.86 18.56
N GLU A 349 -21.05 20.93 18.04
CA GLU A 349 -19.96 20.84 17.09
C GLU A 349 -18.65 21.30 17.72
N HIS A 350 -17.63 20.44 17.66
CA HIS A 350 -16.25 20.77 17.98
C HIS A 350 -15.49 20.92 16.67
N ARG A 351 -14.98 22.12 16.44
CA ARG A 351 -14.23 22.42 15.22
C ARG A 351 -12.75 22.59 15.55
N SER A 352 -11.94 21.85 14.84
CA SER A 352 -10.49 21.99 14.88
C SER A 352 -9.95 22.10 13.46
N VAL A 353 -8.86 22.82 13.31
CA VAL A 353 -8.15 22.94 12.04
C VAL A 353 -6.84 22.19 12.17
N GLN A 354 -6.67 21.18 11.35
CA GLN A 354 -5.39 20.51 11.21
C GLN A 354 -4.66 21.07 10.00
N PRO A 355 -3.58 21.81 10.22
CA PRO A 355 -2.77 22.31 9.13
C PRO A 355 -2.07 21.14 8.46
N PHE A 356 -2.18 21.09 7.16
CA PHE A 356 -1.43 20.19 6.34
C PHE A 356 -0.34 20.98 5.62
N SER A 357 0.90 20.72 5.96
CA SER A 357 2.05 21.30 5.27
C SER A 357 3.14 20.23 5.20
N ALA A 358 3.74 20.12 4.04
CA ALA A 358 4.82 19.18 3.79
C ALA A 358 6.06 19.49 4.69
N VAL A 359 6.77 18.47 5.03
CA VAL A 359 8.13 18.47 5.60
C VAL A 359 9.05 19.42 4.81
N PRO A 360 10.09 20.00 5.40
CA PRO A 360 11.06 20.84 4.68
C PRO A 360 11.44 20.22 3.33
N VAL A 361 11.46 21.04 2.31
CA VAL A 361 11.63 20.60 0.92
C VAL A 361 13.09 20.22 0.73
N MET A 362 13.46 18.98 1.06
CA MET A 362 14.78 18.45 0.78
C MET A 362 14.68 17.43 -0.35
N LEU A 363 15.56 17.56 -1.33
CA LEU A 363 15.74 16.61 -2.43
C LEU A 363 17.16 16.06 -2.40
N ARG A 364 17.32 14.85 -2.90
CA ARG A 364 18.65 14.28 -3.16
C ARG A 364 19.36 15.04 -4.28
N GLU A 365 20.65 14.94 -4.28
CA GLU A 365 21.51 15.50 -5.33
C GLU A 365 21.02 15.11 -6.72
N ASN A 366 21.02 16.08 -7.65
CA ASN A 366 20.55 15.95 -9.03
C ASN A 366 19.07 15.56 -9.20
N SER A 367 18.28 15.60 -8.11
CA SER A 367 16.84 15.36 -8.19
C SER A 367 16.10 16.65 -8.52
N LEU A 368 15.14 16.56 -9.43
CA LEU A 368 14.30 17.68 -9.88
C LEU A 368 12.84 17.38 -9.65
N ARG A 369 12.14 18.26 -8.93
CA ARG A 369 10.68 18.33 -8.90
C ARG A 369 10.21 19.58 -9.60
N HIS A 370 9.19 19.44 -10.42
CA HIS A 370 8.62 20.55 -11.15
C HIS A 370 7.09 20.48 -11.16
N SER A 371 6.49 21.65 -11.33
CA SER A 371 5.07 21.75 -11.62
C SER A 371 4.83 22.94 -12.53
N LEU A 372 4.06 22.73 -13.58
CA LEU A 372 3.58 23.76 -14.46
C LEU A 372 2.06 23.65 -14.52
N THR A 373 1.36 24.70 -14.13
CA THR A 373 -0.10 24.76 -14.10
C THR A 373 -0.58 25.96 -14.87
N PHE A 374 -1.54 25.75 -15.73
CA PHE A 374 -2.24 26.79 -16.47
C PHE A 374 -3.74 26.53 -16.37
N GLY A 375 -4.51 27.54 -15.93
CA GLY A 375 -5.94 27.36 -15.78
C GLY A 375 -6.67 28.56 -15.26
N LYS A 376 -7.94 28.35 -14.95
CA LYS A 376 -8.83 29.30 -14.31
C LYS A 376 -8.96 28.96 -12.84
N TYR A 377 -8.71 29.93 -11.97
CA TYR A 377 -8.95 29.75 -10.53
C TYR A 377 -10.41 29.40 -10.27
N HIS A 378 -10.64 28.46 -9.38
CA HIS A 378 -11.98 28.07 -8.95
C HIS A 378 -12.22 28.49 -7.49
N SER A 379 -13.15 29.43 -7.29
CA SER A 379 -13.47 29.97 -5.96
C SER A 379 -14.28 28.96 -5.16
N PRO A 380 -13.82 28.55 -3.97
CA PRO A 380 -14.58 27.64 -3.10
C PRO A 380 -15.86 28.26 -2.54
N THR A 381 -15.93 29.58 -2.52
CA THR A 381 -17.12 30.34 -2.02
C THR A 381 -18.11 30.65 -3.13
N HIS A 382 -17.75 30.44 -4.41
CA HIS A 382 -18.48 30.90 -5.61
C HIS A 382 -18.79 32.42 -5.62
N ARG A 383 -18.12 33.18 -4.77
CA ARG A 383 -18.25 34.63 -4.63
C ARG A 383 -16.98 35.39 -5.00
N GLY A 384 -15.86 34.66 -5.01
CA GLY A 384 -14.56 35.21 -5.35
C GLY A 384 -14.39 35.44 -6.86
N LYS A 385 -13.31 36.14 -7.22
CA LYS A 385 -12.89 36.33 -8.61
C LYS A 385 -12.28 35.02 -9.12
N GLU A 386 -12.55 34.68 -10.37
CA GLU A 386 -12.01 33.46 -10.99
C GLU A 386 -11.13 33.82 -12.20
N PRO A 387 -9.96 34.41 -11.99
CA PRO A 387 -9.07 34.79 -13.09
C PRO A 387 -8.35 33.58 -13.69
N TYR A 388 -7.89 33.75 -14.94
CA TYR A 388 -6.86 32.86 -15.48
C TYR A 388 -5.52 33.13 -14.83
N PHE A 389 -4.74 32.09 -14.67
CA PHE A 389 -3.42 32.16 -14.07
C PHE A 389 -2.47 31.12 -14.70
N MET A 390 -1.18 31.38 -14.52
CA MET A 390 -0.10 30.45 -14.77
C MET A 390 0.74 30.32 -13.50
N GLN A 391 1.05 29.10 -13.07
CA GLN A 391 1.95 28.83 -11.96
C GLN A 391 3.06 27.88 -12.41
N GLY A 392 4.30 28.27 -12.14
CA GLY A 392 5.46 27.41 -12.31
C GLY A 392 6.20 27.25 -10.99
N THR A 393 6.57 26.04 -10.62
CA THR A 393 7.42 25.76 -9.46
C THR A 393 8.52 24.76 -9.81
N VAL A 394 9.69 24.98 -9.26
CA VAL A 394 10.86 24.12 -9.45
C VAL A 394 11.54 23.92 -8.09
N THR A 395 11.94 22.70 -7.81
CA THR A 395 12.78 22.34 -6.67
C THR A 395 13.91 21.46 -7.18
N TYR A 396 15.16 21.81 -6.85
CA TYR A 396 16.35 21.12 -7.32
C TYR A 396 17.32 20.82 -6.18
N GLY A 397 17.71 19.57 -6.07
CA GLY A 397 18.76 19.12 -5.14
C GLY A 397 20.14 19.42 -5.73
N VAL A 398 20.80 20.46 -5.24
CA VAL A 398 22.15 20.88 -5.67
C VAL A 398 23.19 19.89 -5.14
N SER A 399 23.01 19.44 -3.93
CA SER A 399 23.77 18.39 -3.28
C SER A 399 22.88 17.64 -2.30
N ASN A 400 23.37 16.55 -1.70
CA ASN A 400 22.60 15.84 -0.67
C ASN A 400 22.27 16.71 0.56
N ASN A 401 22.98 17.82 0.74
CA ASN A 401 22.79 18.72 1.87
C ASN A 401 22.09 20.04 1.50
N ILE A 402 21.99 20.38 0.21
CA ILE A 402 21.46 21.66 -0.24
C ILE A 402 20.39 21.45 -1.31
N THR A 403 19.22 22.00 -1.07
CA THR A 403 18.12 22.06 -2.04
C THR A 403 17.73 23.51 -2.26
N VAL A 404 17.59 23.93 -3.49
CA VAL A 404 17.05 25.23 -3.89
C VAL A 404 15.68 25.06 -4.49
N TYR A 405 14.81 26.03 -4.24
CA TYR A 405 13.46 25.99 -4.81
C TYR A 405 12.91 27.38 -5.06
N GLY A 406 12.00 27.47 -6.00
CA GLY A 406 11.35 28.71 -6.30
C GLY A 406 10.16 28.52 -7.21
N GLY A 407 9.44 29.60 -7.44
CA GLY A 407 8.27 29.58 -8.30
C GLY A 407 7.69 30.95 -8.56
N THR A 408 6.74 30.97 -9.47
CA THR A 408 5.99 32.20 -9.80
C THR A 408 4.52 31.89 -10.05
N ILE A 409 3.66 32.82 -9.66
CA ILE A 409 2.24 32.84 -10.04
C ILE A 409 1.98 34.13 -10.81
N LEU A 410 1.46 34.01 -12.01
CA LEU A 410 1.15 35.11 -12.89
C LEU A 410 -0.35 35.12 -13.23
N SER A 411 -1.00 36.22 -13.01
CA SER A 411 -2.38 36.49 -13.41
C SER A 411 -2.56 37.96 -13.75
N LYS A 412 -3.65 38.31 -14.39
CA LYS A 412 -3.90 39.72 -14.85
C LYS A 412 -3.76 40.73 -13.70
N LYS A 413 -4.16 40.37 -12.49
CA LYS A 413 -4.24 41.25 -11.31
C LYS A 413 -3.42 40.75 -10.13
N TYR A 414 -2.56 39.73 -10.34
CA TYR A 414 -1.75 39.13 -9.29
C TYR A 414 -0.44 38.61 -9.84
N HIS A 415 0.64 39.00 -9.21
CA HIS A 415 1.99 38.49 -9.52
C HIS A 415 2.69 38.13 -8.23
N SER A 416 3.25 36.93 -8.20
CA SER A 416 4.02 36.47 -7.04
C SER A 416 5.25 35.72 -7.48
N ILE A 417 6.34 35.93 -6.74
CA ILE A 417 7.59 35.18 -6.87
C ILE A 417 8.01 34.69 -5.50
N ALA A 418 8.45 33.42 -5.46
CA ALA A 418 8.97 32.79 -4.26
C ALA A 418 10.36 32.22 -4.54
N LEU A 419 11.27 32.39 -3.61
CA LEU A 419 12.62 31.81 -3.63
C LEU A 419 12.93 31.27 -2.24
N GLY A 420 13.53 30.09 -2.21
CA GLY A 420 13.87 29.42 -0.97
C GLY A 420 14.99 28.42 -1.10
N THR A 421 15.52 28.04 0.02
CA THR A 421 16.58 27.07 0.13
C THR A 421 16.37 26.17 1.34
N GLY A 422 16.75 24.91 1.19
CA GLY A 422 16.75 23.91 2.27
C GLY A 422 18.16 23.42 2.50
N TYR A 423 18.49 23.19 3.76
CA TYR A 423 19.78 22.66 4.21
C TYR A 423 19.57 21.46 5.10
N SER A 424 20.33 20.41 4.86
CA SER A 424 20.47 19.27 5.77
C SER A 424 21.80 19.38 6.52
N LEU A 425 21.72 19.45 7.84
CA LEU A 425 22.88 19.54 8.73
C LEU A 425 23.18 18.19 9.39
N SER A 426 22.95 17.09 8.69
CA SER A 426 23.15 15.73 9.19
C SER A 426 22.49 15.53 10.57
N ASP A 427 23.31 15.43 11.64
CA ASP A 427 22.83 15.18 13.00
C ASP A 427 22.00 16.32 13.62
N TRP A 428 22.02 17.52 13.03
CA TRP A 428 21.26 18.66 13.49
C TRP A 428 19.88 18.80 12.81
N GLY A 429 19.56 17.89 11.88
CA GLY A 429 18.29 17.90 11.15
C GLY A 429 18.33 18.75 9.88
N SER A 430 17.17 19.03 9.35
CA SER A 430 17.00 19.81 8.13
C SER A 430 16.16 21.05 8.38
N PHE A 431 16.54 22.17 7.78
CA PHE A 431 15.76 23.39 7.81
C PHE A 431 15.58 23.97 6.42
N SER A 432 14.51 24.70 6.22
CA SER A 432 14.28 25.48 5.01
C SER A 432 13.83 26.90 5.35
N PHE A 433 14.23 27.81 4.48
CA PHE A 433 13.82 29.21 4.54
C PHE A 433 13.41 29.67 3.16
N ASP A 434 12.30 30.39 3.07
CA ASP A 434 11.85 31.03 1.83
C ASP A 434 11.19 32.38 2.05
N VAL A 435 11.25 33.15 1.00
CA VAL A 435 10.62 34.47 0.90
C VAL A 435 9.72 34.48 -0.31
N THR A 436 8.48 34.89 -0.11
CA THR A 436 7.50 35.10 -1.17
C THR A 436 7.13 36.57 -1.23
N HIS A 437 7.34 37.20 -2.37
CA HIS A 437 6.85 38.54 -2.66
C HIS A 437 5.59 38.43 -3.50
N ALA A 438 4.53 39.16 -3.15
CA ALA A 438 3.28 39.22 -3.91
C ALA A 438 2.82 40.65 -4.12
N ARG A 439 2.31 40.91 -5.32
CA ARG A 439 1.63 42.15 -5.70
C ARG A 439 0.26 41.81 -6.26
N SER A 440 -0.78 42.48 -5.73
CA SER A 440 -2.18 42.19 -6.07
C SER A 440 -2.98 43.47 -6.28
N GLU A 441 -3.93 43.46 -7.19
CA GLU A 441 -5.01 44.43 -7.29
C GLU A 441 -6.28 43.80 -6.63
N LEU A 442 -6.48 44.11 -5.37
CA LEU A 442 -7.58 43.55 -4.57
C LEU A 442 -8.94 43.97 -5.07
N ASN A 443 -9.07 45.25 -5.42
CA ASN A 443 -10.22 45.86 -6.08
C ASN A 443 -9.77 46.96 -7.03
N PRO A 444 -10.63 47.49 -7.91
CA PRO A 444 -10.25 48.62 -8.75
C PRO A 444 -9.63 49.74 -7.92
N ASN A 445 -8.41 50.12 -8.27
CA ASN A 445 -7.56 51.12 -7.59
C ASN A 445 -7.08 50.78 -6.18
N ILE A 446 -7.24 49.56 -5.69
CA ILE A 446 -6.68 49.09 -4.41
C ILE A 446 -5.55 48.08 -4.71
N TYR A 447 -4.32 48.56 -4.63
CA TYR A 447 -3.12 47.75 -4.82
C TYR A 447 -2.52 47.38 -3.48
N SER A 448 -2.04 46.15 -3.36
CA SER A 448 -1.36 45.66 -2.20
C SER A 448 -0.07 44.97 -2.61
N SER A 449 0.99 45.19 -1.86
CA SER A 449 2.31 44.59 -2.14
C SER A 449 3.02 44.25 -0.82
N GLY A 450 3.34 43.00 -0.64
CA GLY A 450 3.91 42.51 0.60
C GLY A 450 4.80 41.29 0.46
N GLN A 451 5.36 40.85 1.57
CA GLN A 451 6.24 39.70 1.65
C GLN A 451 5.77 38.71 2.71
N SER A 452 6.03 37.43 2.46
CA SER A 452 5.87 36.35 3.42
C SER A 452 7.18 35.63 3.60
N TYR A 453 7.59 35.41 4.86
CA TYR A 453 8.80 34.72 5.26
C TYR A 453 8.40 33.41 5.92
N ARG A 454 8.90 32.27 5.45
CA ARG A 454 8.62 30.96 6.01
C ARG A 454 9.92 30.29 6.42
N PHE A 455 9.92 29.75 7.62
CA PHE A 455 10.98 28.92 8.18
C PHE A 455 10.40 27.58 8.59
N GLN A 456 11.06 26.49 8.23
CA GLN A 456 10.65 25.13 8.60
C GLN A 456 11.87 24.35 9.09
N TYR A 457 11.68 23.53 10.11
CA TYR A 457 12.72 22.67 10.68
C TYR A 457 12.15 21.28 10.93
N ALA A 458 12.92 20.26 10.58
CA ALA A 458 12.59 18.87 10.88
C ALA A 458 13.83 18.12 11.35
N LYS A 459 13.68 17.31 12.38
CA LYS A 459 14.73 16.43 12.88
C LYS A 459 14.15 15.13 13.40
N ASP A 460 14.82 14.04 13.08
CA ASP A 460 14.58 12.71 13.62
C ASP A 460 15.77 12.35 14.54
N LEU A 461 15.49 12.10 15.80
CA LEU A 461 16.45 11.70 16.82
C LEU A 461 16.26 10.20 17.09
N THR A 462 16.73 9.36 16.19
CA THR A 462 16.60 7.89 16.28
C THR A 462 17.19 7.31 17.58
N GLN A 463 18.25 7.91 18.11
CA GLN A 463 18.90 7.47 19.35
C GLN A 463 18.01 7.64 20.59
N THR A 464 17.17 8.66 20.62
CA THR A 464 16.26 8.95 21.73
C THR A 464 14.82 8.56 21.45
N GLY A 465 14.52 8.08 20.23
CA GLY A 465 13.15 7.80 19.79
C GLY A 465 12.29 9.06 19.62
N THR A 466 12.93 10.23 19.50
CA THR A 466 12.23 11.51 19.31
C THR A 466 12.15 11.84 17.83
N ASN A 467 10.95 12.07 17.35
CA ASN A 467 10.72 12.52 15.98
C ASN A 467 10.08 13.91 16.01
N PHE A 468 10.82 14.91 15.60
CA PHE A 468 10.34 16.26 15.32
C PHE A 468 9.93 16.27 13.84
N THR A 469 8.68 15.98 13.56
CA THR A 469 8.26 15.85 12.17
C THR A 469 8.17 17.22 11.48
N LEU A 470 7.82 18.28 12.23
CA LEU A 470 7.73 19.63 11.66
C LEU A 470 7.69 20.70 12.76
N ALA A 471 8.58 21.67 12.68
CA ALA A 471 8.43 22.97 13.31
C ALA A 471 8.42 24.02 12.21
N GLY A 472 7.31 24.73 12.05
CA GLY A 472 7.14 25.71 10.97
C GLY A 472 6.71 27.07 11.52
N TYR A 473 7.33 28.12 11.04
CA TYR A 473 6.95 29.48 11.31
C TYR A 473 6.82 30.26 10.01
N ARG A 474 5.70 30.95 9.83
CA ARG A 474 5.46 31.89 8.73
C ARG A 474 5.09 33.25 9.30
N TYR A 475 5.71 34.30 8.80
CA TYR A 475 5.32 35.68 9.03
C TYR A 475 5.04 36.36 7.70
N SER A 476 3.91 37.06 7.63
CA SER A 476 3.53 37.83 6.45
C SER A 476 3.34 39.31 6.84
N THR A 477 3.82 40.21 5.99
CA THR A 477 3.60 41.64 6.18
C THR A 477 2.12 42.00 6.03
N HIS A 478 1.69 43.16 6.51
CA HIS A 478 0.30 43.60 6.48
C HIS A 478 -0.32 43.59 5.06
N ASP A 479 0.45 43.96 4.07
CA ASP A 479 -0.01 44.08 2.69
C ASP A 479 0.29 42.85 1.84
N PHE A 480 0.68 41.74 2.47
CA PHE A 480 0.82 40.46 1.79
C PHE A 480 -0.51 39.73 1.72
N TYR A 481 -0.92 39.36 0.52
CA TYR A 481 -2.05 38.46 0.24
C TYR A 481 -1.57 37.32 -0.63
N ASP A 482 -1.92 36.09 -0.26
CA ASP A 482 -1.73 34.94 -1.15
C ASP A 482 -2.73 34.99 -2.32
N PHE A 483 -2.55 34.12 -3.33
CA PHE A 483 -3.40 34.14 -4.52
C PHE A 483 -4.88 33.91 -4.22
N LYS A 484 -5.17 33.00 -3.27
CA LYS A 484 -6.54 32.72 -2.82
C LYS A 484 -7.12 33.91 -2.07
N GLU A 485 -6.39 34.45 -1.11
CA GLU A 485 -6.82 35.62 -0.32
C GLU A 485 -7.10 36.82 -1.22
N ALA A 486 -6.25 37.10 -2.20
CA ALA A 486 -6.43 38.21 -3.12
C ALA A 486 -7.69 38.06 -4.00
N ASN A 487 -8.04 36.85 -4.42
CA ASN A 487 -9.21 36.59 -5.24
C ASN A 487 -10.52 36.44 -4.45
N GLU A 488 -10.43 36.01 -3.19
CA GLU A 488 -11.59 35.96 -2.27
C GLU A 488 -11.83 37.29 -1.55
N PHE A 489 -10.98 38.28 -1.75
CA PHE A 489 -11.14 39.60 -1.12
C PHE A 489 -12.41 40.31 -1.63
N ASN A 490 -13.34 40.58 -0.74
CA ASN A 490 -14.61 41.26 -1.09
C ASN A 490 -14.93 42.35 -0.07
N ILE A 491 -14.97 43.59 -0.53
CA ILE A 491 -15.23 44.78 0.29
C ILE A 491 -16.72 44.93 0.59
N THR A 492 -17.63 44.33 -0.20
CA THR A 492 -19.07 44.69 -0.16
C THR A 492 -19.88 43.93 0.87
N SER A 493 -19.33 42.90 1.52
CA SER A 493 -20.03 42.20 2.59
C SER A 493 -19.49 42.58 3.97
N ASN A 494 -20.23 43.30 4.74
CA ASN A 494 -19.88 43.77 6.09
C ASN A 494 -19.55 42.67 7.12
N ASN A 495 -19.55 41.38 6.73
CA ASN A 495 -19.33 40.26 7.64
C ASN A 495 -18.48 39.08 7.10
N SER A 496 -17.81 39.20 5.96
CA SER A 496 -17.00 38.12 5.43
C SER A 496 -15.64 38.61 4.89
N TYR A 497 -14.85 39.19 5.81
CA TYR A 497 -13.41 39.35 5.50
C TYR A 497 -12.77 37.98 5.51
N THR A 498 -12.10 37.62 4.44
CA THR A 498 -11.04 36.61 4.51
C THR A 498 -9.92 37.23 5.35
N PRO A 499 -9.66 36.74 6.56
CA PRO A 499 -8.75 37.45 7.46
C PRO A 499 -7.32 37.30 6.88
N ASN A 500 -6.65 38.45 6.68
CA ASN A 500 -5.27 38.48 6.21
C ASN A 500 -4.34 37.86 7.27
N LYS A 501 -3.62 36.80 6.90
CA LYS A 501 -2.74 36.05 7.79
C LYS A 501 -1.51 36.86 8.17
N ARG A 502 -1.23 36.96 9.47
CA ARG A 502 -0.06 37.66 10.02
C ARG A 502 1.08 36.69 10.34
N SER A 503 0.82 35.71 11.18
CA SER A 503 1.83 34.72 11.53
C SER A 503 1.20 33.35 11.81
N LYS A 504 1.92 32.31 11.46
CA LYS A 504 1.54 30.93 11.64
C LYS A 504 2.66 30.16 12.29
N LEU A 505 2.38 29.51 13.42
CA LEU A 505 3.30 28.62 14.11
C LEU A 505 2.71 27.21 14.09
N GLN A 506 3.53 26.22 13.73
CA GLN A 506 3.17 24.81 13.73
C GLN A 506 4.27 24.00 14.40
N LEU A 507 3.89 23.01 15.20
CA LEU A 507 4.81 22.12 15.90
C LEU A 507 4.22 20.72 15.96
N TYR A 508 4.98 19.72 15.53
CA TYR A 508 4.68 18.30 15.70
C TYR A 508 5.86 17.58 16.32
N ILE A 509 5.60 16.91 17.43
CA ILE A 509 6.59 16.12 18.14
C ILE A 509 5.98 14.74 18.41
N ASN A 510 6.71 13.69 18.08
CA ASN A 510 6.43 12.34 18.53
C ASN A 510 7.66 11.84 19.26
N GLN A 511 7.44 11.32 20.46
CA GLN A 511 8.50 10.76 21.32
C GLN A 511 8.14 9.31 21.63
N SER A 512 8.98 8.38 21.19
CA SER A 512 8.94 7.01 21.68
C SER A 512 9.69 6.92 23.00
N LEU A 513 9.08 6.29 23.98
CA LEU A 513 9.67 6.02 25.30
C LEU A 513 10.03 4.53 25.47
N GLY A 514 10.19 3.81 24.35
CA GLY A 514 10.41 2.37 24.37
C GLY A 514 9.22 1.63 24.99
N ASP A 515 9.49 0.75 25.93
CA ASP A 515 8.46 -0.05 26.64
C ASP A 515 7.49 0.81 27.48
N LEU A 516 7.85 2.04 27.78
CA LEU A 516 6.99 2.97 28.50
C LEU A 516 5.94 3.62 27.58
N GLY A 517 5.96 3.33 26.26
CA GLY A 517 4.98 3.85 25.32
C GLY A 517 5.45 5.05 24.51
N GLY A 518 4.54 5.98 24.20
CA GLY A 518 4.85 7.13 23.36
C GLY A 518 4.07 8.39 23.74
N ILE A 519 4.67 9.54 23.47
CA ILE A 519 4.07 10.86 23.64
C ILE A 519 3.99 11.54 22.28
N TYR A 520 2.89 12.22 22.01
CA TYR A 520 2.79 13.13 20.88
C TYR A 520 2.33 14.50 21.31
N LEU A 521 2.79 15.52 20.60
CA LEU A 521 2.35 16.90 20.71
C LEU A 521 2.16 17.49 19.32
N SER A 522 0.99 18.06 19.09
CA SER A 522 0.67 18.85 17.90
C SER A 522 0.19 20.22 18.36
N ALA A 523 0.82 21.27 17.89
CA ALA A 523 0.42 22.64 18.22
C ALA A 523 0.37 23.50 16.96
N PHE A 524 -0.65 24.32 16.88
CA PHE A 524 -0.88 25.26 15.80
C PHE A 524 -1.39 26.58 16.36
N GLN A 525 -0.84 27.70 15.87
CA GLN A 525 -1.36 29.02 16.15
C GLN A 525 -1.30 29.89 14.89
N GLN A 526 -2.40 30.53 14.56
CA GLN A 526 -2.51 31.49 13.46
C GLN A 526 -3.01 32.84 13.98
N ASN A 527 -2.28 33.91 13.71
CA ASN A 527 -2.69 35.27 13.96
C ASN A 527 -3.04 35.99 12.66
N TYR A 528 -3.89 37.00 12.75
CA TYR A 528 -4.41 37.78 11.63
C TYR A 528 -4.15 39.27 11.80
N TRP A 529 -4.02 40.00 10.69
CA TRP A 529 -3.91 41.45 10.71
C TRP A 529 -5.26 42.12 10.88
N SER A 530 -6.26 41.60 10.19
CA SER A 530 -7.62 42.20 10.07
C SER A 530 -8.56 41.74 11.16
N GLN A 531 -8.19 40.76 11.97
CA GLN A 531 -9.07 40.21 13.01
C GLN A 531 -8.36 40.16 14.37
N LYS A 532 -9.03 40.62 15.42
CA LYS A 532 -8.55 40.48 16.79
C LYS A 532 -8.66 39.01 17.24
N GLY A 533 -7.67 38.57 18.01
CA GLY A 533 -7.60 37.19 18.51
C GLY A 533 -6.70 36.30 17.64
N HIS A 534 -6.71 35.05 17.98
CA HIS A 534 -5.90 34.03 17.30
C HIS A 534 -6.68 32.72 17.22
N GLU A 535 -6.39 31.97 16.17
CA GLU A 535 -6.75 30.57 16.07
C GLU A 535 -5.65 29.76 16.72
N ARG A 536 -6.00 28.84 17.63
CA ARG A 536 -5.03 27.97 18.29
C ARG A 536 -5.61 26.58 18.45
N ASN A 537 -4.83 25.58 18.10
CA ASN A 537 -5.15 24.19 18.36
C ASN A 537 -3.92 23.49 18.96
N ILE A 538 -4.11 22.83 20.10
CA ILE A 538 -3.07 22.04 20.75
C ILE A 538 -3.65 20.67 21.02
N SER A 539 -2.95 19.62 20.62
CA SER A 539 -3.31 18.23 20.88
C SER A 539 -2.08 17.52 21.43
N ALA A 540 -2.21 16.95 22.61
CA ALA A 540 -1.15 16.20 23.26
C ALA A 540 -1.70 14.85 23.73
N GLY A 541 -0.91 13.81 23.65
CA GLY A 541 -1.31 12.49 24.13
C GLY A 541 -0.14 11.64 24.56
N TYR A 542 -0.44 10.74 25.47
CA TYR A 542 0.43 9.68 25.93
C TYR A 542 -0.28 8.34 25.75
N SER A 543 0.41 7.36 25.19
CA SER A 543 -0.09 6.01 25.03
C SER A 543 0.94 4.99 25.52
N THR A 544 0.48 4.00 26.27
CA THR A 544 1.32 2.89 26.75
C THR A 544 0.51 1.60 26.79
N SER A 545 1.22 0.48 26.75
CA SER A 545 0.64 -0.85 26.93
C SER A 545 1.34 -1.56 28.07
N HIS A 546 0.58 -2.07 29.03
CA HIS A 546 1.10 -2.86 30.13
C HIS A 546 0.22 -4.10 30.32
N ASN A 547 0.82 -5.31 30.32
CA ASN A 547 0.12 -6.59 30.41
C ASN A 547 -1.04 -6.72 29.38
N SER A 548 -0.78 -6.31 28.14
CA SER A 548 -1.75 -6.26 27.03
C SER A 548 -2.92 -5.28 27.23
N ILE A 549 -2.94 -4.50 28.30
CA ILE A 549 -3.91 -3.43 28.53
C ILE A 549 -3.32 -2.14 27.96
N ASN A 550 -4.08 -1.49 27.08
CA ASN A 550 -3.69 -0.22 26.48
C ASN A 550 -4.27 0.96 27.26
N TYR A 551 -3.43 1.92 27.58
CA TYR A 551 -3.78 3.16 28.25
C TYR A 551 -3.47 4.32 27.34
N THR A 552 -4.45 5.20 27.13
CA THR A 552 -4.25 6.39 26.29
C THR A 552 -4.83 7.61 27.00
N LEU A 553 -3.99 8.61 27.22
CA LEU A 553 -4.37 9.92 27.75
C LEU A 553 -4.24 10.96 26.63
N ASN A 554 -5.30 11.70 26.35
CA ASN A 554 -5.30 12.76 25.34
C ASN A 554 -5.84 14.06 25.91
N TYR A 555 -5.21 15.14 25.49
CA TYR A 555 -5.64 16.52 25.78
C TYR A 555 -5.74 17.29 24.48
N THR A 556 -6.87 17.98 24.28
CA THR A 556 -7.07 18.90 23.16
C THR A 556 -7.50 20.26 23.66
N TYR A 557 -6.93 21.29 23.05
CA TYR A 557 -7.31 22.69 23.25
C TYR A 557 -7.56 23.31 21.88
N SER A 558 -8.75 23.88 21.69
CA SER A 558 -9.13 24.59 20.45
C SER A 558 -9.68 25.97 20.76
N LYS A 559 -9.25 26.97 20.01
CA LYS A 559 -9.76 28.36 20.08
C LYS A 559 -9.85 28.94 18.68
N LEU A 560 -10.97 29.52 18.35
CA LEU A 560 -11.21 30.22 17.08
C LEU A 560 -11.21 31.75 17.36
N PRO A 561 -10.75 32.59 16.40
CA PRO A 561 -10.69 34.04 16.57
C PRO A 561 -12.07 34.65 16.77
N SER A 562 -13.09 34.10 16.13
CA SER A 562 -14.50 34.59 16.16
C SER A 562 -15.27 34.18 17.40
N THR A 563 -14.70 33.30 18.24
CA THR A 563 -15.38 32.79 19.43
C THR A 563 -14.71 33.33 20.70
N ASN A 564 -15.53 33.82 21.66
CA ASN A 564 -15.04 34.20 22.99
C ASN A 564 -14.73 32.97 23.86
N HIS A 565 -15.02 31.78 23.39
CA HIS A 565 -14.86 30.54 24.14
C HIS A 565 -13.75 29.70 23.51
N ASN A 566 -12.98 29.04 24.38
CA ASN A 566 -12.08 27.97 24.01
C ASN A 566 -12.71 26.62 24.40
N ASP A 567 -12.38 25.61 23.65
CA ASP A 567 -12.74 24.23 23.93
C ASP A 567 -11.51 23.48 24.49
N GLN A 568 -11.73 22.70 25.55
CA GLN A 568 -10.70 21.93 26.22
C GLN A 568 -11.28 20.58 26.57
N ILE A 569 -10.64 19.54 26.11
CA ILE A 569 -11.07 18.16 26.36
C ILE A 569 -9.88 17.37 26.88
N LEU A 570 -10.06 16.69 28.01
CA LEU A 570 -9.15 15.70 28.55
C LEU A 570 -9.85 14.33 28.45
N SER A 571 -9.20 13.35 27.86
CA SER A 571 -9.76 12.00 27.73
C SER A 571 -8.74 10.94 28.17
N LEU A 572 -9.19 10.03 29.04
CA LEU A 572 -8.47 8.81 29.41
C LEU A 572 -9.22 7.62 28.81
N ASN A 573 -8.51 6.78 28.06
CA ASN A 573 -9.05 5.54 27.53
C ASN A 573 -8.23 4.34 28.02
N ILE A 574 -8.92 3.30 28.47
CA ILE A 574 -8.33 2.04 28.92
C ILE A 574 -8.98 0.93 28.08
N GLN A 575 -8.16 0.15 27.38
CA GLN A 575 -8.62 -0.94 26.55
C GLN A 575 -8.07 -2.27 27.06
N ILE A 576 -8.97 -3.21 27.35
CA ILE A 576 -8.67 -4.50 27.94
C ILE A 576 -9.03 -5.60 26.94
N PRO A 577 -8.09 -6.42 26.47
CA PRO A 577 -8.38 -7.54 25.59
C PRO A 577 -9.17 -8.62 26.34
N LEU A 578 -10.18 -9.16 25.69
CA LEU A 578 -11.06 -10.21 26.26
C LEU A 578 -10.79 -11.59 25.65
N GLU A 579 -9.66 -11.77 24.96
CA GLU A 579 -9.33 -12.96 24.17
C GLU A 579 -9.55 -14.29 24.92
N ARG A 580 -9.36 -14.30 26.26
CA ARG A 580 -9.57 -15.50 27.11
C ARG A 580 -11.04 -15.91 27.25
N TRP A 581 -11.97 -14.96 27.08
CA TRP A 581 -13.42 -15.20 27.31
C TRP A 581 -14.21 -15.03 26.00
N LEU A 582 -13.80 -14.09 25.17
CA LEU A 582 -14.47 -13.75 23.91
C LEU A 582 -13.38 -13.48 22.86
N LYS A 583 -13.24 -14.40 21.91
CA LYS A 583 -12.25 -14.29 20.85
C LYS A 583 -12.41 -13.01 20.07
N ASN A 584 -11.28 -12.43 19.66
CA ASN A 584 -11.22 -11.22 18.84
C ASN A 584 -12.02 -10.03 19.41
N SER A 585 -12.05 -9.88 20.76
CA SER A 585 -12.86 -8.88 21.41
C SER A 585 -12.10 -8.16 22.53
N TRP A 586 -12.52 -6.94 22.80
CA TRP A 586 -11.98 -6.11 23.88
C TRP A 586 -13.05 -5.26 24.53
N ALA A 587 -12.90 -5.03 25.82
CA ALA A 587 -13.64 -4.02 26.56
C ALA A 587 -12.85 -2.72 26.60
N SER A 588 -13.51 -1.58 26.54
CA SER A 588 -12.87 -0.31 26.80
C SER A 588 -13.67 0.55 27.75
N TYR A 589 -12.93 1.30 28.57
CA TYR A 589 -13.47 2.37 29.41
C TYR A 589 -12.88 3.69 28.98
N SER A 590 -13.73 4.68 28.76
CA SER A 590 -13.34 6.04 28.42
C SER A 590 -13.91 7.03 29.41
N LEU A 591 -13.05 7.91 29.92
CA LEU A 591 -13.39 9.05 30.75
C LEU A 591 -13.05 10.31 29.96
N THR A 592 -14.04 11.14 29.69
CA THR A 592 -13.84 12.40 28.96
C THR A 592 -14.34 13.56 29.80
N ASN A 593 -13.51 14.57 30.02
CA ASN A 593 -13.85 15.78 30.74
C ASN A 593 -13.68 17.00 29.81
N SER A 594 -14.74 17.79 29.68
CA SER A 594 -14.72 19.04 28.93
C SER A 594 -14.69 20.26 29.86
N ARG A 595 -14.21 21.40 29.34
CA ARG A 595 -14.15 22.64 30.09
C ARG A 595 -15.50 23.10 30.64
N LYS A 596 -16.60 22.75 30.02
CA LYS A 596 -17.96 23.04 30.49
C LYS A 596 -18.38 22.18 31.68
N ARG A 597 -17.45 21.47 32.30
CA ARG A 597 -17.62 20.56 33.44
C ARG A 597 -18.49 19.35 33.13
N GLU A 598 -18.64 18.99 31.87
CA GLU A 598 -19.27 17.76 31.48
C GLU A 598 -18.23 16.65 31.56
N THR A 599 -18.45 15.71 32.46
CA THR A 599 -17.65 14.50 32.55
C THR A 599 -18.49 13.34 32.03
N SER A 600 -18.02 12.71 30.99
CA SER A 600 -18.64 11.54 30.36
C SER A 600 -17.85 10.29 30.69
N HIS A 601 -18.55 9.27 31.16
CA HIS A 601 -18.03 7.91 31.38
C HIS A 601 -18.64 7.00 30.34
N GLN A 602 -17.83 6.20 29.70
CA GLN A 602 -18.29 5.24 28.71
C GLN A 602 -17.62 3.90 28.92
N ILE A 603 -18.43 2.86 28.83
CA ILE A 603 -17.98 1.48 28.76
C ILE A 603 -18.40 0.93 27.40
N SER A 604 -17.49 0.24 26.73
CA SER A 604 -17.82 -0.42 25.46
C SER A 604 -17.25 -1.83 25.38
N LEU A 605 -17.98 -2.69 24.68
CA LEU A 605 -17.55 -3.99 24.22
C LEU A 605 -17.45 -3.95 22.70
N ASN A 606 -16.29 -4.27 22.18
CA ASN A 606 -16.00 -4.24 20.75
C ASN A 606 -15.39 -5.56 20.33
N GLY A 607 -15.59 -5.96 19.10
CA GLY A 607 -14.98 -7.18 18.61
C GLY A 607 -15.27 -7.44 17.13
N THR A 608 -14.70 -8.53 16.65
CA THR A 608 -15.01 -9.09 15.34
C THR A 608 -15.61 -10.47 15.48
N ALA A 609 -16.48 -10.84 14.57
CA ALA A 609 -17.21 -12.09 14.52
C ALA A 609 -17.23 -12.68 13.11
N LEU A 610 -17.78 -13.87 12.97
CA LEU A 610 -17.77 -14.72 11.80
C LEU A 610 -16.38 -15.29 11.49
N GLU A 611 -16.35 -16.29 10.63
CA GLU A 611 -15.15 -17.06 10.31
C GLU A 611 -14.00 -16.20 9.79
N ASP A 612 -14.31 -15.20 8.96
CA ASP A 612 -13.34 -14.30 8.35
C ASP A 612 -13.11 -13.01 9.16
N ASN A 613 -13.66 -12.89 10.38
CA ASN A 613 -13.65 -11.65 11.15
C ASN A 613 -14.21 -10.44 10.36
N ASN A 614 -15.11 -10.70 9.44
CA ASN A 614 -15.67 -9.71 8.53
C ASN A 614 -16.94 -9.02 9.06
N LEU A 615 -17.39 -9.36 10.24
CA LEU A 615 -18.42 -8.65 11.01
C LEU A 615 -17.77 -7.98 12.21
N THR A 616 -17.76 -6.65 12.22
CA THR A 616 -17.35 -5.85 13.39
C THR A 616 -18.58 -5.44 14.18
N TYR A 617 -18.52 -5.51 15.50
CA TYR A 617 -19.58 -5.04 16.38
C TYR A 617 -19.05 -4.16 17.50
N SER A 618 -19.90 -3.22 17.95
CA SER A 618 -19.64 -2.34 19.07
C SER A 618 -20.93 -2.13 19.88
N LEU A 619 -20.85 -2.37 21.17
CA LEU A 619 -21.89 -2.12 22.15
C LEU A 619 -21.35 -1.11 23.15
N GLN A 620 -22.07 -0.02 23.39
CA GLN A 620 -21.59 1.05 24.23
C GLN A 620 -22.67 1.55 25.14
N GLN A 621 -22.29 1.93 26.37
CA GLN A 621 -23.11 2.60 27.35
C GLN A 621 -22.35 3.82 27.86
N ASN A 622 -22.97 4.98 27.82
CA ASN A 622 -22.40 6.21 28.33
C ASN A 622 -23.26 6.84 29.45
N TYR A 623 -22.57 7.56 30.33
CA TYR A 623 -23.17 8.37 31.37
C TYR A 623 -22.45 9.72 31.44
N THR A 624 -23.22 10.81 31.41
CA THR A 624 -22.71 12.17 31.54
C THR A 624 -23.23 12.81 32.82
N ASN A 625 -22.35 13.37 33.65
CA ASN A 625 -22.69 13.92 34.95
C ASN A 625 -23.56 15.21 34.84
N HIS A 626 -23.45 15.95 33.74
CA HIS A 626 -24.28 17.12 33.48
C HIS A 626 -25.68 16.66 33.04
N ASN A 627 -26.72 17.02 33.78
CA ASN A 627 -28.12 16.59 33.62
C ASN A 627 -28.34 15.05 33.84
N GLY A 628 -27.36 14.30 34.35
CA GLY A 628 -27.50 12.85 34.57
C GLY A 628 -27.99 12.11 33.34
N SER A 629 -27.45 12.47 32.17
CA SER A 629 -27.83 11.85 30.90
C SER A 629 -27.16 10.48 30.74
N THR A 630 -27.98 9.48 30.46
CA THR A 630 -27.54 8.16 30.07
C THR A 630 -27.89 7.92 28.62
N GLY A 631 -26.99 7.33 27.88
CA GLY A 631 -27.22 6.94 26.49
C GLY A 631 -26.46 5.67 26.14
N GLY A 632 -26.74 5.09 25.01
CA GLY A 632 -26.05 3.92 24.52
C GLY A 632 -26.02 3.85 22.99
N ASN A 633 -25.15 3.01 22.51
CA ASN A 633 -24.99 2.74 21.08
C ASN A 633 -24.79 1.26 20.82
N ILE A 634 -25.39 0.79 19.76
CA ILE A 634 -25.09 -0.52 19.15
C ILE A 634 -24.74 -0.24 17.70
N SER A 635 -23.60 -0.68 17.24
CA SER A 635 -23.21 -0.57 15.84
C SER A 635 -22.56 -1.84 15.32
N THR A 636 -22.74 -2.08 14.04
CA THR A 636 -22.17 -3.23 13.33
C THR A 636 -21.77 -2.84 11.92
N GLU A 637 -20.68 -3.44 11.45
CA GLU A 637 -20.20 -3.33 10.08
C GLU A 637 -19.91 -4.73 9.55
N TYR A 638 -20.48 -5.05 8.39
CA TYR A 638 -20.21 -6.28 7.67
C TYR A 638 -19.45 -5.99 6.37
N LYS A 639 -18.30 -6.67 6.18
CA LYS A 639 -17.44 -6.58 4.99
C LYS A 639 -17.59 -7.85 4.16
N GLY A 640 -18.44 -7.77 3.12
CA GLY A 640 -18.66 -8.87 2.17
C GLY A 640 -17.84 -8.71 0.89
N ALA A 641 -17.83 -9.73 0.06
CA ALA A 641 -17.12 -9.71 -1.22
C ALA A 641 -17.67 -8.65 -2.21
N TYR A 642 -18.95 -8.30 -2.09
CA TYR A 642 -19.65 -7.40 -3.02
C TYR A 642 -19.87 -5.98 -2.46
N GLY A 643 -19.46 -5.71 -1.23
CA GLY A 643 -19.64 -4.41 -0.58
C GLY A 643 -19.58 -4.50 0.94
N GLN A 644 -19.82 -3.37 1.57
CA GLN A 644 -19.78 -3.19 3.02
C GLN A 644 -21.11 -2.58 3.48
N LEU A 645 -21.68 -3.12 4.54
CA LEU A 645 -22.89 -2.65 5.18
C LEU A 645 -22.56 -2.19 6.59
N ASN A 646 -23.06 -1.05 6.99
CA ASN A 646 -23.00 -0.60 8.37
C ASN A 646 -24.37 -0.22 8.87
N ALA A 647 -24.64 -0.50 10.14
CA ALA A 647 -25.85 -0.12 10.83
C ALA A 647 -25.53 0.23 12.28
N GLY A 648 -26.21 1.23 12.82
CA GLY A 648 -26.04 1.65 14.20
C GLY A 648 -27.30 2.28 14.76
N TYR A 649 -27.56 2.04 16.02
CA TYR A 649 -28.65 2.65 16.76
C TYR A 649 -28.09 3.31 18.01
N ASN A 650 -28.35 4.61 18.12
CA ASN A 650 -27.99 5.46 19.25
C ASN A 650 -29.24 5.86 19.98
N TYR A 651 -29.18 5.97 21.31
CA TYR A 651 -30.23 6.55 22.13
C TYR A 651 -29.63 7.35 23.27
N ASP A 652 -30.29 8.43 23.60
CA ASP A 652 -30.11 9.19 24.82
C ASP A 652 -31.46 9.63 25.39
N LYS A 653 -31.46 10.48 26.44
CA LYS A 653 -32.68 10.99 27.05
C LYS A 653 -33.55 11.84 26.13
N GLN A 654 -32.98 12.46 25.10
CA GLN A 654 -33.61 13.46 24.25
C GLN A 654 -33.74 13.04 22.79
N SER A 655 -32.99 12.01 22.40
CA SER A 655 -32.92 11.62 20.99
C SER A 655 -32.71 10.13 20.80
N ARG A 656 -33.16 9.65 19.66
CA ARG A 656 -32.86 8.31 19.12
C ARG A 656 -32.44 8.49 17.69
N GLN A 657 -31.43 7.74 17.29
CA GLN A 657 -30.88 7.84 15.94
C GLN A 657 -30.60 6.45 15.40
N LEU A 658 -31.13 6.17 14.23
CA LEU A 658 -30.73 5.03 13.42
C LEU A 658 -29.80 5.50 12.33
N ASN A 659 -28.59 4.94 12.27
CA ASN A 659 -27.60 5.16 11.22
C ASN A 659 -27.50 3.92 10.34
N TYR A 660 -27.35 4.10 9.06
CA TYR A 660 -27.15 3.01 8.10
C TYR A 660 -26.28 3.50 6.96
N GLY A 661 -25.53 2.57 6.39
CA GLY A 661 -24.65 2.88 5.28
C GLY A 661 -24.38 1.67 4.39
N LEU A 662 -24.06 1.98 3.17
CA LEU A 662 -23.68 1.03 2.13
C LEU A 662 -22.48 1.59 1.37
N ASN A 663 -21.38 0.85 1.38
CA ASN A 663 -20.17 1.22 0.67
C ASN A 663 -19.77 0.10 -0.28
N GLY A 664 -19.26 0.45 -1.45
CA GLY A 664 -18.81 -0.56 -2.39
C GLY A 664 -18.36 0.00 -3.71
N GLY A 665 -17.98 -0.92 -4.58
CA GLY A 665 -17.53 -0.62 -5.92
C GLY A 665 -18.17 -1.51 -6.98
N ILE A 666 -18.31 -0.96 -8.17
CA ILE A 666 -18.76 -1.66 -9.38
C ILE A 666 -17.70 -1.40 -10.44
N VAL A 667 -17.13 -2.47 -10.99
CA VAL A 667 -16.11 -2.39 -12.03
C VAL A 667 -16.58 -3.17 -13.24
N ALA A 668 -16.78 -2.46 -14.36
CA ALA A 668 -17.00 -3.08 -15.66
C ALA A 668 -15.65 -3.20 -16.39
N HIS A 669 -15.34 -4.38 -16.90
CA HIS A 669 -14.07 -4.73 -17.52
C HIS A 669 -14.31 -5.67 -18.72
N PRO A 670 -13.31 -5.99 -19.56
CA PRO A 670 -13.53 -6.79 -20.78
C PRO A 670 -14.18 -8.17 -20.56
N TYR A 671 -14.13 -8.70 -19.35
CA TYR A 671 -14.68 -10.03 -19.00
C TYR A 671 -16.06 -9.96 -18.33
N GLY A 672 -16.60 -8.75 -18.05
CA GLY A 672 -17.91 -8.56 -17.44
C GLY A 672 -17.95 -7.45 -16.39
N ILE A 673 -18.82 -7.60 -15.41
CA ILE A 673 -19.00 -6.66 -14.29
C ILE A 673 -18.74 -7.41 -12.99
N THR A 674 -17.91 -6.83 -12.14
CA THR A 674 -17.58 -7.36 -10.81
C THR A 674 -17.90 -6.32 -9.74
N PHE A 675 -18.61 -6.75 -8.70
CA PHE A 675 -18.88 -5.96 -7.51
C PHE A 675 -17.74 -6.11 -6.51
N SER A 676 -17.51 -5.10 -5.68
CA SER A 676 -16.40 -5.06 -4.75
C SER A 676 -16.75 -4.29 -3.48
N GLN A 677 -15.92 -4.42 -2.48
CA GLN A 677 -15.79 -3.44 -1.40
C GLN A 677 -15.40 -2.07 -1.97
N SER A 678 -15.33 -1.05 -1.11
CA SER A 678 -14.94 0.30 -1.53
C SER A 678 -13.62 0.29 -2.31
N LEU A 679 -13.63 0.97 -3.47
CA LEU A 679 -12.50 1.03 -4.38
C LEU A 679 -11.52 2.13 -3.98
N GLY A 680 -10.23 1.82 -4.04
CA GLY A 680 -9.15 2.80 -4.08
C GLY A 680 -8.95 3.34 -5.50
N ASP A 681 -7.80 3.98 -5.72
CA ASP A 681 -7.48 4.51 -7.05
C ASP A 681 -6.97 3.44 -8.00
N THR A 682 -6.07 2.59 -7.50
CA THR A 682 -5.38 1.54 -8.26
C THR A 682 -5.92 0.19 -7.83
N LEU A 683 -6.37 -0.59 -8.80
CA LEU A 683 -7.15 -1.80 -8.60
C LEU A 683 -6.49 -3.01 -9.24
N VAL A 684 -6.82 -4.21 -8.72
CA VAL A 684 -6.47 -5.46 -9.37
C VAL A 684 -7.71 -6.28 -9.64
N LEU A 685 -7.89 -6.69 -10.88
CA LEU A 685 -8.86 -7.73 -11.25
C LEU A 685 -8.20 -9.09 -11.07
N VAL A 686 -8.65 -9.85 -10.11
CA VAL A 686 -8.35 -11.27 -9.98
C VAL A 686 -9.25 -12.04 -10.95
N ARG A 687 -8.64 -12.87 -11.77
CA ARG A 687 -9.33 -13.76 -12.69
C ARG A 687 -8.91 -15.20 -12.41
N ALA A 688 -9.82 -16.00 -11.91
CA ALA A 688 -9.69 -17.43 -11.65
C ALA A 688 -10.95 -18.13 -12.18
N ASN A 689 -11.02 -18.28 -13.49
CA ASN A 689 -12.24 -18.71 -14.20
C ASN A 689 -12.88 -19.95 -13.58
N GLY A 690 -14.19 -19.87 -13.25
CA GLY A 690 -14.95 -20.97 -12.67
C GLY A 690 -14.64 -21.29 -11.20
N ALA A 691 -13.62 -20.68 -10.63
CA ALA A 691 -13.26 -20.85 -9.21
C ALA A 691 -14.08 -19.89 -8.34
N LYS A 692 -15.29 -20.29 -7.97
CA LYS A 692 -16.21 -19.51 -7.13
C LYS A 692 -15.81 -19.54 -5.66
N GLY A 693 -15.87 -18.39 -5.00
CA GLY A 693 -15.72 -18.27 -3.53
C GLY A 693 -14.27 -18.39 -3.03
N VAL A 694 -13.30 -18.39 -3.93
CA VAL A 694 -11.89 -18.47 -3.55
C VAL A 694 -11.45 -17.15 -2.94
N LYS A 695 -10.94 -17.18 -1.70
CA LYS A 695 -10.52 -16.00 -0.95
C LYS A 695 -9.19 -15.47 -1.47
N VAL A 696 -9.05 -14.15 -1.44
CA VAL A 696 -7.77 -13.48 -1.70
C VAL A 696 -7.06 -13.27 -0.37
N GLN A 697 -5.84 -13.79 -0.25
CA GLN A 697 -5.06 -13.71 0.98
C GLN A 697 -4.79 -12.25 1.39
N ASN A 698 -4.79 -12.00 2.70
CA ASN A 698 -4.57 -10.69 3.32
C ASN A 698 -5.65 -9.62 3.04
N TYR A 699 -6.81 -10.03 2.51
CA TYR A 699 -7.93 -9.13 2.27
C TYR A 699 -9.21 -9.71 2.88
N THR A 700 -9.66 -9.10 3.99
CA THR A 700 -10.84 -9.56 4.72
C THR A 700 -12.10 -9.47 3.85
N GLY A 701 -12.80 -10.59 3.68
CA GLY A 701 -14.07 -10.68 2.97
C GLY A 701 -13.97 -10.60 1.45
N ILE A 702 -12.78 -10.55 0.85
CA ILE A 702 -12.62 -10.53 -0.61
C ILE A 702 -12.49 -11.97 -1.12
N ALA A 703 -13.42 -12.37 -1.96
CA ALA A 703 -13.43 -13.67 -2.61
C ALA A 703 -13.99 -13.56 -4.04
N THR A 704 -13.64 -14.53 -4.86
CA THR A 704 -14.11 -14.60 -6.25
C THR A 704 -15.63 -14.81 -6.33
N ASP A 705 -16.26 -14.14 -7.29
CA ASP A 705 -17.68 -14.26 -7.60
C ASP A 705 -18.03 -15.62 -8.27
N TRP A 706 -19.29 -15.76 -8.70
CA TRP A 706 -19.77 -17.00 -9.37
C TRP A 706 -19.09 -17.31 -10.71
N LYS A 707 -18.39 -16.34 -11.31
CA LYS A 707 -17.61 -16.50 -12.55
C LYS A 707 -16.12 -16.68 -12.29
N GLY A 708 -15.67 -16.48 -11.04
CA GLY A 708 -14.26 -16.55 -10.66
C GLY A 708 -13.54 -15.18 -10.72
N TYR A 709 -14.26 -14.05 -10.59
CA TYR A 709 -13.66 -12.72 -10.56
C TYR A 709 -13.74 -12.10 -9.18
N ALA A 710 -12.69 -11.36 -8.80
CA ALA A 710 -12.70 -10.51 -7.61
C ALA A 710 -11.93 -9.22 -7.89
N ILE A 711 -12.26 -8.14 -7.18
CA ILE A 711 -11.48 -6.91 -7.21
C ILE A 711 -10.70 -6.77 -5.91
N VAL A 712 -9.39 -6.66 -6.02
CA VAL A 712 -8.54 -6.17 -4.93
C VAL A 712 -8.57 -4.64 -5.00
N PRO A 713 -9.14 -3.98 -3.98
CA PRO A 713 -9.48 -2.56 -4.07
C PRO A 713 -8.31 -1.60 -3.90
N TYR A 714 -7.17 -2.10 -3.43
CA TYR A 714 -5.99 -1.29 -3.18
C TYR A 714 -4.74 -1.99 -3.67
N ALA A 715 -4.04 -1.34 -4.60
CA ALA A 715 -2.71 -1.74 -5.03
C ALA A 715 -1.77 -0.53 -4.99
N SER A 716 -0.52 -0.79 -4.66
CA SER A 716 0.52 0.23 -4.65
C SER A 716 0.98 0.52 -6.07
N SER A 717 0.77 1.76 -6.54
CA SER A 717 1.19 2.19 -7.87
C SER A 717 2.71 2.16 -8.02
N TYR A 718 3.18 1.70 -9.17
CA TYR A 718 4.61 1.59 -9.52
C TYR A 718 5.42 0.69 -8.57
N ARG A 719 4.75 -0.23 -7.87
CA ARG A 719 5.35 -1.20 -6.94
C ARG A 719 4.94 -2.63 -7.30
N LYS A 720 5.77 -3.59 -6.92
CA LYS A 720 5.43 -5.00 -7.00
C LYS A 720 4.34 -5.31 -5.99
N ASN A 721 3.17 -5.70 -6.48
CA ASN A 721 2.06 -6.16 -5.65
C ASN A 721 1.93 -7.67 -5.82
N ARG A 722 2.00 -8.39 -4.72
CA ARG A 722 1.82 -9.83 -4.70
C ARG A 722 0.36 -10.15 -4.38
N ILE A 723 -0.32 -10.78 -5.31
CA ILE A 723 -1.70 -11.23 -5.17
C ILE A 723 -1.69 -12.74 -5.04
N SER A 724 -2.22 -13.25 -3.95
CA SER A 724 -2.26 -14.69 -3.65
C SER A 724 -3.67 -15.15 -3.38
N LEU A 725 -4.03 -16.30 -3.94
CA LEU A 725 -5.29 -16.97 -3.64
C LEU A 725 -5.11 -17.95 -2.48
N ASP A 726 -6.11 -18.02 -1.62
CA ASP A 726 -6.14 -18.99 -0.55
C ASP A 726 -6.60 -20.36 -1.07
N THR A 727 -5.65 -21.27 -1.24
CA THR A 727 -5.89 -22.61 -1.77
C THR A 727 -6.80 -23.45 -0.86
N TYR A 728 -6.86 -23.16 0.44
CA TYR A 728 -7.76 -23.85 1.38
C TYR A 728 -9.23 -23.47 1.18
N SER A 729 -9.50 -22.32 0.58
CA SER A 729 -10.85 -21.86 0.27
C SER A 729 -11.37 -22.38 -1.08
N MET A 730 -10.56 -23.11 -1.83
CA MET A 730 -10.93 -23.68 -3.11
C MET A 730 -11.83 -24.90 -2.92
N GLY A 731 -12.84 -25.04 -3.77
CA GLY A 731 -13.64 -26.25 -3.82
C GLY A 731 -12.84 -27.47 -4.33
N ASP A 732 -13.29 -28.67 -3.99
CA ASP A 732 -12.63 -29.92 -4.36
C ASP A 732 -12.48 -30.11 -5.87
N ASN A 733 -13.29 -29.41 -6.66
CA ASN A 733 -13.30 -29.44 -8.12
C ASN A 733 -12.49 -28.32 -8.78
N VAL A 734 -11.70 -27.57 -8.01
CA VAL A 734 -10.87 -26.47 -8.51
C VAL A 734 -9.42 -26.78 -8.21
N ASP A 735 -8.59 -26.66 -9.22
CA ASP A 735 -7.15 -26.72 -9.10
C ASP A 735 -6.51 -25.51 -9.77
N ILE A 736 -5.32 -25.12 -9.34
CA ILE A 736 -4.62 -23.93 -9.77
C ILE A 736 -3.12 -24.20 -9.90
N ASP A 737 -2.54 -23.83 -11.03
CA ASP A 737 -1.13 -24.08 -11.29
C ASP A 737 -0.23 -23.20 -10.42
N ILE A 738 -0.54 -21.91 -10.34
CA ILE A 738 0.21 -20.92 -9.57
C ILE A 738 -0.77 -20.13 -8.69
N SER A 739 -0.62 -20.20 -7.39
CA SER A 739 -1.49 -19.51 -6.42
C SER A 739 -1.12 -18.04 -6.17
N THR A 740 -0.02 -17.56 -6.73
CA THR A 740 0.50 -16.19 -6.49
C THR A 740 0.91 -15.54 -7.79
N GLN A 741 0.46 -14.30 -8.00
CA GLN A 741 0.83 -13.45 -9.13
C GLN A 741 1.46 -12.14 -8.62
N THR A 742 2.48 -11.66 -9.31
CA THR A 742 3.11 -10.36 -9.03
C THR A 742 2.77 -9.39 -10.17
N ILE A 743 2.24 -8.24 -9.81
CA ILE A 743 1.84 -7.19 -10.76
C ILE A 743 2.42 -5.85 -10.35
N VAL A 744 2.59 -4.96 -11.34
CA VAL A 744 3.11 -3.59 -11.13
C VAL A 744 2.19 -2.59 -11.82
N PRO A 745 1.11 -2.15 -11.16
CA PRO A 745 0.17 -1.21 -11.76
C PRO A 745 0.73 0.21 -11.85
N THR A 746 0.36 0.95 -12.87
CA THR A 746 0.46 2.42 -12.89
C THR A 746 -0.64 3.05 -12.03
N GLN A 747 -0.53 4.33 -11.72
CA GLN A 747 -1.52 5.02 -10.90
C GLN A 747 -2.90 5.00 -11.57
N GLY A 748 -3.91 4.61 -10.81
CA GLY A 748 -5.28 4.54 -11.28
C GLY A 748 -5.59 3.38 -12.24
N ALA A 749 -4.65 2.46 -12.49
CA ALA A 749 -4.87 1.30 -13.36
C ALA A 749 -5.77 0.24 -12.73
N LEU A 750 -6.45 -0.53 -13.58
CA LEU A 750 -7.04 -1.83 -13.25
C LEU A 750 -6.16 -2.90 -13.87
N THR A 751 -5.27 -3.51 -13.11
CA THR A 751 -4.38 -4.56 -13.62
C THR A 751 -4.98 -5.95 -13.46
N LEU A 752 -4.57 -6.89 -14.30
CA LEU A 752 -5.06 -8.28 -14.29
C LEU A 752 -4.08 -9.17 -13.55
N ALA A 753 -4.55 -9.84 -12.49
CA ALA A 753 -3.91 -11.00 -11.91
C ALA A 753 -4.65 -12.26 -12.44
N ASN A 754 -4.07 -12.89 -13.46
CA ASN A 754 -4.68 -14.02 -14.14
C ASN A 754 -4.15 -15.33 -13.57
N PHE A 755 -5.05 -16.11 -12.98
CA PHE A 755 -4.76 -17.44 -12.44
C PHE A 755 -5.35 -18.48 -13.37
N GLN A 756 -4.50 -19.36 -13.86
CA GLN A 756 -4.95 -20.50 -14.65
C GLN A 756 -5.58 -21.52 -13.70
N THR A 757 -6.86 -21.77 -13.91
CA THR A 757 -7.65 -22.71 -13.11
C THR A 757 -8.05 -23.90 -13.94
N ARG A 758 -8.01 -25.09 -13.34
CA ARG A 758 -8.55 -26.33 -13.90
C ARG A 758 -9.80 -26.70 -13.12
N ILE A 759 -10.91 -26.73 -13.81
CA ILE A 759 -12.22 -27.06 -13.20
C ILE A 759 -12.59 -28.48 -13.57
N GLY A 760 -12.73 -29.33 -12.57
CA GLY A 760 -13.07 -30.74 -12.75
C GLY A 760 -12.60 -31.58 -11.57
N TYR A 761 -12.58 -32.89 -11.77
CA TYR A 761 -12.26 -33.82 -10.72
C TYR A 761 -10.73 -34.06 -10.63
N ARG A 762 -10.27 -34.42 -9.43
CA ARG A 762 -8.89 -34.86 -9.16
C ARG A 762 -8.86 -36.38 -9.19
N VAL A 763 -8.02 -36.95 -10.04
CA VAL A 763 -7.99 -38.39 -10.24
C VAL A 763 -6.55 -38.89 -10.21
N LEU A 764 -6.31 -39.94 -9.45
CA LEU A 764 -5.10 -40.74 -9.48
C LEU A 764 -5.43 -42.04 -10.25
N LEU A 765 -4.85 -42.19 -11.42
CA LEU A 765 -4.99 -43.35 -12.27
C LEU A 765 -3.85 -44.32 -12.02
N MET A 766 -4.15 -45.62 -11.88
CA MET A 766 -3.20 -46.71 -11.93
C MET A 766 -3.29 -47.30 -13.33
N LEU A 767 -2.37 -46.92 -14.19
CA LEU A 767 -2.37 -47.24 -15.61
C LEU A 767 -1.62 -48.58 -15.88
N SER A 768 -2.29 -49.49 -16.60
CA SER A 768 -1.67 -50.74 -17.03
C SER A 768 -1.96 -51.02 -18.50
N HIS A 769 -1.01 -51.62 -19.22
CA HIS A 769 -1.17 -52.07 -20.60
C HIS A 769 -0.78 -53.56 -20.70
N LYS A 770 -1.71 -54.39 -21.21
CA LYS A 770 -1.52 -55.88 -21.35
C LYS A 770 -1.08 -56.53 -20.03
N GLY A 771 -1.62 -56.07 -18.89
CA GLY A 771 -1.29 -56.65 -17.57
C GLY A 771 0.05 -56.20 -16.98
N LYS A 772 0.78 -55.27 -17.61
CA LYS A 772 1.96 -54.61 -17.08
C LYS A 772 1.69 -53.14 -16.78
N GLU A 773 2.33 -52.60 -15.79
CA GLU A 773 2.26 -51.16 -15.45
C GLU A 773 2.87 -50.34 -16.58
N ILE A 774 2.29 -49.16 -16.84
CA ILE A 774 2.84 -48.19 -17.77
C ILE A 774 4.18 -47.67 -17.22
N PRO A 775 5.24 -47.61 -18.04
CA PRO A 775 6.57 -47.25 -17.56
C PRO A 775 6.64 -45.83 -17.06
N PHE A 776 7.53 -45.59 -16.10
CA PHE A 776 7.88 -44.27 -15.60
C PHE A 776 8.28 -43.31 -16.74
N GLY A 777 7.86 -42.07 -16.69
CA GLY A 777 8.16 -41.04 -17.70
C GLY A 777 7.23 -41.05 -18.91
N ALA A 778 6.27 -41.98 -19.00
CA ALA A 778 5.19 -41.90 -19.99
C ALA A 778 4.35 -40.63 -19.76
N THR A 779 3.77 -40.08 -20.82
CA THR A 779 2.86 -38.94 -20.74
C THR A 779 1.41 -39.42 -20.82
N ALA A 780 0.57 -38.98 -19.88
CA ALA A 780 -0.87 -39.22 -19.91
C ALA A 780 -1.58 -37.87 -20.16
N THR A 781 -2.27 -37.77 -21.28
CA THR A 781 -2.91 -36.53 -21.76
C THR A 781 -4.41 -36.75 -21.93
N LEU A 782 -5.22 -35.85 -21.33
CA LEU A 782 -6.68 -35.86 -21.53
C LEU A 782 -6.99 -35.51 -22.98
N VAL A 783 -7.76 -36.34 -23.64
CA VAL A 783 -8.27 -36.07 -25.00
C VAL A 783 -9.38 -35.02 -24.92
N GLN A 784 -9.08 -33.83 -25.40
CA GLN A 784 -9.97 -32.68 -25.34
C GLN A 784 -10.93 -32.67 -26.54
N LYS A 785 -12.11 -32.12 -26.34
CA LYS A 785 -13.11 -31.97 -27.41
C LYS A 785 -12.86 -30.81 -28.35
N ASN A 786 -12.08 -29.80 -27.89
CA ASN A 786 -11.76 -28.60 -28.65
C ASN A 786 -10.24 -28.45 -28.75
N GLU A 787 -9.72 -28.23 -29.94
CA GLU A 787 -8.29 -28.03 -30.21
C GLU A 787 -7.73 -26.70 -29.62
N SER A 788 -8.60 -25.80 -29.15
CA SER A 788 -8.21 -24.49 -28.57
C SER A 788 -7.88 -24.54 -27.08
N ASP A 789 -8.16 -25.66 -26.40
CA ASP A 789 -7.93 -25.79 -24.97
C ASP A 789 -6.46 -26.21 -24.73
N GLU A 790 -5.85 -25.68 -23.66
CA GLU A 790 -4.48 -26.07 -23.27
C GLU A 790 -4.44 -27.57 -22.90
N PRO A 791 -3.45 -28.34 -23.38
CA PRO A 791 -3.38 -29.77 -23.12
C PRO A 791 -3.23 -30.03 -21.61
N ASN A 792 -4.16 -30.83 -21.06
CA ASN A 792 -4.08 -31.32 -19.69
C ASN A 792 -3.31 -32.62 -19.65
N SER A 793 -2.04 -32.57 -19.33
CA SER A 793 -1.09 -33.69 -19.38
C SER A 793 -0.36 -33.87 -18.05
N THR A 794 -0.01 -35.12 -17.74
CA THR A 794 0.85 -35.45 -16.61
C THR A 794 1.86 -36.51 -16.99
N ILE A 795 2.89 -36.66 -16.18
CA ILE A 795 3.90 -37.72 -16.32
C ILE A 795 3.48 -38.90 -15.43
N VAL A 796 3.53 -40.08 -15.98
CA VAL A 796 3.30 -41.33 -15.24
C VAL A 796 4.48 -41.57 -14.30
N SER A 797 4.18 -41.72 -13.01
CA SER A 797 5.12 -42.01 -11.95
C SER A 797 5.40 -43.54 -11.86
N ASN A 798 6.11 -43.97 -10.81
CA ASN A 798 6.29 -45.38 -10.51
C ASN A 798 4.94 -46.08 -10.33
N ASP A 799 4.91 -47.39 -10.54
CA ASP A 799 3.71 -48.23 -10.42
C ASP A 799 2.55 -47.80 -11.34
N GLY A 800 2.87 -47.17 -12.49
CA GLY A 800 1.87 -46.73 -13.47
C GLY A 800 0.98 -45.61 -12.98
N GLN A 801 1.37 -44.85 -11.95
CA GLN A 801 0.54 -43.80 -11.36
C GLN A 801 0.54 -42.50 -12.18
N ALA A 802 -0.64 -42.01 -12.52
CA ALA A 802 -0.83 -40.75 -13.20
C ALA A 802 -1.85 -39.90 -12.46
N TYR A 803 -1.43 -38.74 -11.95
CA TYR A 803 -2.30 -37.77 -11.31
C TYR A 803 -2.76 -36.72 -12.32
N LEU A 804 -4.05 -36.60 -12.49
CA LEU A 804 -4.70 -35.57 -13.34
C LEU A 804 -5.70 -34.78 -12.52
N SER A 805 -5.70 -33.45 -12.69
CA SER A 805 -6.66 -32.56 -12.09
C SER A 805 -7.48 -31.83 -13.17
N GLY A 806 -8.68 -31.36 -12.80
CA GLY A 806 -9.56 -30.66 -13.75
C GLY A 806 -10.10 -31.52 -14.88
N ILE A 807 -10.24 -32.84 -14.66
CA ILE A 807 -10.81 -33.71 -15.69
C ILE A 807 -12.32 -33.87 -15.53
N PRO A 808 -13.07 -34.07 -16.63
CA PRO A 808 -14.52 -34.29 -16.59
C PRO A 808 -14.87 -35.62 -15.92
N LYS A 809 -16.18 -35.84 -15.65
CA LYS A 809 -16.65 -37.06 -14.98
C LYS A 809 -16.41 -38.33 -15.81
N SER A 810 -16.34 -38.19 -17.12
CA SER A 810 -15.99 -39.27 -18.05
C SER A 810 -15.20 -38.69 -19.23
N GLY A 811 -14.31 -39.46 -19.78
CA GLY A 811 -13.47 -39.04 -20.89
C GLY A 811 -12.49 -40.10 -21.32
N GLN A 812 -11.58 -39.70 -22.20
CA GLN A 812 -10.54 -40.56 -22.72
C GLN A 812 -9.15 -39.91 -22.41
N ILE A 813 -8.21 -40.73 -22.01
CA ILE A 813 -6.82 -40.32 -21.74
C ILE A 813 -5.93 -41.04 -22.75
N TRP A 814 -5.10 -40.29 -23.43
CA TRP A 814 -4.09 -40.80 -24.32
C TRP A 814 -2.75 -40.90 -23.54
N VAL A 815 -2.22 -42.12 -23.53
CA VAL A 815 -0.98 -42.42 -22.82
C VAL A 815 0.10 -42.78 -23.82
N LYS A 816 1.26 -42.14 -23.72
CA LYS A 816 2.35 -42.33 -24.66
C LYS A 816 3.69 -42.52 -23.92
N TRP A 817 4.42 -43.58 -24.23
CA TRP A 817 5.77 -43.92 -23.66
C TRP A 817 6.86 -44.12 -24.70
N GLY A 818 6.61 -43.75 -25.96
CA GLY A 818 7.58 -43.86 -27.04
C GLY A 818 7.11 -43.23 -28.34
N HIS A 819 7.85 -43.43 -29.42
CA HIS A 819 7.59 -42.83 -30.73
C HIS A 819 6.89 -43.79 -31.72
N LYS A 820 6.73 -45.05 -31.35
CA LYS A 820 6.10 -46.08 -32.21
C LYS A 820 4.62 -46.23 -31.82
N ASP A 821 3.74 -46.54 -32.79
CA ASP A 821 2.32 -46.76 -32.54
C ASP A 821 2.02 -47.85 -31.50
N ALA A 822 2.96 -48.79 -31.29
CA ALA A 822 2.89 -49.83 -30.24
C ALA A 822 3.28 -49.30 -28.83
N GLN A 823 3.69 -48.05 -28.72
CA GLN A 823 4.14 -47.40 -27.47
C GLN A 823 3.17 -46.27 -27.05
N GLU A 824 1.95 -46.39 -27.46
CA GLU A 824 0.85 -45.54 -27.04
C GLU A 824 -0.43 -46.37 -26.85
N CYS A 825 -1.34 -45.86 -26.05
CA CYS A 825 -2.63 -46.48 -25.80
C CYS A 825 -3.67 -45.46 -25.32
N ARG A 826 -4.91 -45.86 -25.32
CA ARG A 826 -6.02 -45.00 -24.85
C ARG A 826 -6.76 -45.64 -23.70
N VAL A 827 -7.20 -44.83 -22.77
CA VAL A 827 -7.96 -45.25 -21.59
C VAL A 827 -9.25 -44.47 -21.56
N ASP A 828 -10.35 -45.17 -21.61
CA ASP A 828 -11.65 -44.62 -21.30
C ASP A 828 -11.90 -44.72 -19.80
N TYR A 829 -12.31 -43.63 -19.17
CA TYR A 829 -12.59 -43.61 -17.73
C TYR A 829 -13.98 -43.02 -17.46
N GLN A 830 -14.59 -43.48 -16.37
CA GLN A 830 -15.80 -42.93 -15.79
C GLN A 830 -15.69 -42.91 -14.28
N LEU A 831 -15.85 -41.71 -13.69
CA LEU A 831 -15.77 -41.55 -12.26
C LEU A 831 -17.05 -42.08 -11.59
N PRO A 832 -16.95 -42.67 -10.40
CA PRO A 832 -18.10 -43.06 -9.55
C PRO A 832 -18.99 -41.83 -9.22
N GLU A 833 -20.28 -42.09 -9.00
CA GLU A 833 -21.19 -40.99 -8.63
C GLU A 833 -20.90 -40.36 -7.29
N LYS A 834 -20.46 -41.17 -6.36
CA LYS A 834 -20.15 -40.74 -4.99
C LYS A 834 -18.75 -40.13 -4.97
N THR A 835 -18.64 -38.85 -4.58
CA THR A 835 -17.36 -38.18 -4.37
C THR A 835 -16.68 -38.76 -3.14
N PRO A 836 -15.40 -39.16 -3.21
CA PRO A 836 -14.61 -39.58 -2.05
C PRO A 836 -14.49 -38.44 -1.02
N GLU A 837 -14.42 -38.77 0.26
CA GLU A 837 -14.22 -37.77 1.32
C GLU A 837 -12.92 -36.98 1.18
N SER A 838 -11.90 -37.57 0.53
CA SER A 838 -10.62 -36.92 0.21
C SER A 838 -10.68 -35.96 -0.99
N GLY A 839 -11.78 -35.93 -1.72
CA GLY A 839 -11.86 -35.21 -3.02
C GLY A 839 -11.02 -35.80 -4.14
N LEU A 840 -10.28 -36.93 -3.88
CA LEU A 840 -9.41 -37.59 -4.85
C LEU A 840 -10.00 -38.92 -5.27
N TYR A 841 -10.30 -39.10 -6.56
CA TYR A 841 -10.72 -40.36 -7.12
C TYR A 841 -9.52 -41.24 -7.42
N MET A 842 -9.57 -42.53 -7.05
CA MET A 842 -8.56 -43.51 -7.38
C MET A 842 -9.17 -44.56 -8.30
N LEU A 843 -8.60 -44.76 -9.48
CA LEU A 843 -9.08 -45.67 -10.51
C LEU A 843 -7.96 -46.55 -11.05
N ASN A 844 -8.21 -47.85 -11.16
CA ASN A 844 -7.41 -48.75 -11.95
C ASN A 844 -7.91 -48.73 -13.39
N ALA A 845 -7.05 -48.42 -14.34
CA ALA A 845 -7.41 -48.24 -15.74
C ALA A 845 -6.50 -49.05 -16.65
N ALA A 846 -7.11 -50.01 -17.34
CA ALA A 846 -6.45 -50.76 -18.37
C ALA A 846 -6.41 -49.97 -19.68
N CYS A 847 -5.24 -49.82 -20.24
CA CYS A 847 -5.00 -49.08 -21.46
C CYS A 847 -5.08 -50.07 -22.66
N GLU A 848 -5.93 -49.82 -23.62
CA GLU A 848 -6.13 -50.62 -24.82
C GLU A 848 -5.44 -49.98 -26.04
#